data_b916282d16057fa15b4a362b66219dd5
#
_entry.id   b916282d16057fa15b4a362b66219dd5
#
_cell.length_a   1.000
_cell.length_b   1.000
_cell.length_c   1.000
_cell.angle_alpha   90.00
_cell.angle_beta   90.00
_cell.angle_gamma   90.00
#
_symmetry.space_group_name_H-M   'P 1'
#
loop_
_entity.id
_entity.type
_entity.pdbx_description
1 polymer ?
#
loop_
_entity_poly.entity_id
_entity_poly.type
_entity_poly.pdbx_seq_one_letter_code
_entity_poly.pdbx_strand_id
1 'polypeptide(L)'
;MQELSEINGSIAAVIFKNDENGYAVVRIELDDGQLTTAVGCLPYIAPGEMISAEGSWTTHAQHGRQFKIEQCSRTLPTSPDAIYDYLAGGAVRGIGPATAALIVDKFGDRTLDVLEMQPEKLAQVKGISSNKARDISAGFKKQSGVRRLTEFLCSYGIQPIFALRMFKFYGSSAIEVVHENPYILASAHIGASFAEADSFALSLGIDGDSLNRVCAAVVFELIHNSGNGHCFIPREKLAAATSQLIGVSPELAHEAIDKLSETREIVCDTVAGLEACYLASLYDAETYTAERIKAMCASPAGKGVRVESLIARLERMGGIEYAPMQREAISLAAKSNILIITGGPGTGKTTILKAVLALYDELGLDTYLAAPTGRAAKRMSELCGMEASTIHRMLGAKMSEDGETVIFGKDEDDKLACDAVIIDECSMVDITLMSAILKALKPNCRMLLVGDADQLPSVGPGNVFSDMIRSGVVPTVHLTEIFRQKADSRIVRNAHMINRGEHPDFNENSGDFFRLRRLQGGSCVDTIVELCRRRLPENMKIPSYQIQVLSPSRKGETGTANLNKCLQAALNPPAEGKKEKPFGDVIFRTGDRVIQTKNNYDIVWKGKNGQSGTGVYNGDIGTITDIDTAEESVTVDYEDKTARYGFEMLGEIEHAWALTVHKSQGSEYRAVILALNPGVQMLLTRGVLYTAVTRAKELLIMVGDDSVAHRMIDNHKQSRRYSALRIRLADENS
;
A
#
# COMPACT_ATOMS: atom_id res chain seq x y z
N MET A 1 -22.35 5.69 -19.33
CA MET A 1 -23.07 6.07 -18.12
C MET A 1 -24.20 5.07 -17.99
N GLN A 2 -24.25 4.27 -16.93
CA GLN A 2 -25.43 3.47 -16.62
C GLN A 2 -26.56 4.45 -16.26
N GLU A 3 -27.76 4.24 -16.78
CA GLU A 3 -28.93 5.03 -16.39
C GLU A 3 -29.20 4.79 -14.91
N LEU A 4 -29.14 5.84 -14.10
CA LEU A 4 -29.58 5.81 -12.71
C LEU A 4 -31.10 5.64 -12.70
N SER A 5 -31.58 4.74 -11.89
CA SER A 5 -32.99 4.50 -11.64
C SER A 5 -33.33 4.87 -10.19
N GLU A 6 -34.55 5.28 -9.94
CA GLU A 6 -35.06 5.54 -8.61
C GLU A 6 -36.02 4.43 -8.19
N ILE A 7 -35.91 3.99 -6.92
CA ILE A 7 -36.84 3.08 -6.29
C ILE A 7 -37.33 3.66 -4.95
N ASN A 8 -38.63 3.48 -4.67
CA ASN A 8 -39.26 3.92 -3.43
C ASN A 8 -39.98 2.72 -2.79
N GLY A 9 -39.92 2.63 -1.47
CA GLY A 9 -40.55 1.53 -0.76
C GLY A 9 -40.20 1.45 0.72
N SER A 10 -40.56 0.34 1.37
CA SER A 10 -40.23 0.06 2.77
C SER A 10 -39.25 -1.10 2.90
N ILE A 11 -38.41 -1.07 3.92
CA ILE A 11 -37.48 -2.16 4.22
C ILE A 11 -38.27 -3.33 4.82
N ALA A 12 -38.50 -4.37 4.04
CA ALA A 12 -39.21 -5.57 4.50
C ALA A 12 -38.31 -6.47 5.37
N ALA A 13 -37.00 -6.59 5.01
CA ALA A 13 -36.05 -7.38 5.79
C ALA A 13 -34.62 -6.94 5.56
N VAL A 14 -33.78 -7.10 6.57
CA VAL A 14 -32.32 -6.97 6.48
C VAL A 14 -31.73 -8.38 6.37
N ILE A 15 -31.18 -8.71 5.21
CA ILE A 15 -30.61 -10.05 4.94
C ILE A 15 -29.20 -10.15 5.52
N PHE A 16 -28.40 -9.08 5.34
CA PHE A 16 -27.03 -8.97 5.85
C PHE A 16 -26.74 -7.51 6.21
N LYS A 17 -25.97 -7.29 7.26
CA LYS A 17 -25.40 -5.97 7.58
C LYS A 17 -24.03 -6.10 8.21
N ASN A 18 -23.14 -5.18 7.88
CA ASN A 18 -21.86 -4.99 8.52
C ASN A 18 -21.86 -3.64 9.24
N ASP A 19 -21.82 -3.66 10.56
CA ASP A 19 -21.90 -2.45 11.39
C ASP A 19 -20.61 -1.60 11.34
N GLU A 20 -19.48 -2.14 10.85
CA GLU A 20 -18.20 -1.42 10.76
C GLU A 20 -18.11 -0.51 9.54
N ASN A 21 -18.58 -0.98 8.40
CA ASN A 21 -18.55 -0.22 7.14
C ASN A 21 -19.91 0.21 6.62
N GLY A 22 -21.00 -0.16 7.36
CA GLY A 22 -22.36 0.18 7.01
C GLY A 22 -22.93 -0.57 5.78
N TYR A 23 -22.19 -1.51 5.18
CA TYR A 23 -22.70 -2.27 4.05
C TYR A 23 -23.86 -3.16 4.47
N ALA A 24 -24.95 -3.11 3.71
CA ALA A 24 -26.12 -3.95 3.97
C ALA A 24 -26.71 -4.52 2.68
N VAL A 25 -27.33 -5.69 2.84
CA VAL A 25 -28.19 -6.32 1.84
C VAL A 25 -29.59 -6.34 2.43
N VAL A 26 -30.51 -5.66 1.78
CA VAL A 26 -31.87 -5.48 2.25
C VAL A 26 -32.89 -5.96 1.22
N ARG A 27 -34.04 -6.35 1.69
CA ARG A 27 -35.22 -6.59 0.85
C ARG A 27 -36.17 -5.41 1.01
N ILE A 28 -36.46 -4.74 -0.10
CA ILE A 28 -37.35 -3.58 -0.16
C ILE A 28 -38.67 -4.03 -0.78
N GLU A 29 -39.77 -3.71 -0.12
CA GLU A 29 -41.10 -3.79 -0.70
C GLU A 29 -41.41 -2.45 -1.36
N LEU A 30 -41.46 -2.48 -2.68
CA LEU A 30 -41.72 -1.28 -3.49
C LEU A 30 -43.20 -0.87 -3.37
N ASP A 31 -43.53 0.37 -3.76
CA ASP A 31 -44.89 0.91 -3.71
C ASP A 31 -45.89 0.11 -4.56
N ASP A 32 -45.41 -0.67 -5.52
CA ASP A 32 -46.24 -1.60 -6.33
C ASP A 32 -46.42 -3.00 -5.70
N GLY A 33 -45.88 -3.21 -4.47
CA GLY A 33 -45.94 -4.47 -3.74
C GLY A 33 -44.89 -5.50 -4.19
N GLN A 34 -43.97 -5.15 -5.11
CA GLN A 34 -42.90 -6.06 -5.54
C GLN A 34 -41.75 -6.04 -4.55
N LEU A 35 -41.26 -7.25 -4.17
CA LEU A 35 -40.07 -7.40 -3.33
C LEU A 35 -38.79 -7.35 -4.17
N THR A 36 -37.92 -6.41 -3.86
CA THR A 36 -36.64 -6.20 -4.55
C THR A 36 -35.49 -6.32 -3.57
N THR A 37 -34.42 -7.00 -3.98
CA THR A 37 -33.17 -7.00 -3.20
C THR A 37 -32.33 -5.78 -3.56
N ALA A 38 -31.93 -5.01 -2.56
CA ALA A 38 -31.05 -3.88 -2.73
C ALA A 38 -29.78 -4.02 -1.87
N VAL A 39 -28.68 -3.46 -2.37
CA VAL A 39 -27.37 -3.52 -1.72
C VAL A 39 -26.71 -2.15 -1.71
N GLY A 40 -26.09 -1.77 -0.60
CA GLY A 40 -25.40 -0.48 -0.50
C GLY A 40 -24.89 -0.20 0.92
N CYS A 41 -24.31 0.98 1.10
CA CYS A 41 -23.92 1.45 2.43
C CYS A 41 -25.12 2.07 3.12
N LEU A 42 -25.75 1.32 4.03
CA LEU A 42 -26.97 1.65 4.75
C LEU A 42 -26.75 1.48 6.26
N PRO A 43 -25.97 2.36 6.91
CA PRO A 43 -25.64 2.21 8.32
C PRO A 43 -26.88 2.19 9.20
N TYR A 44 -26.93 1.25 10.13
CA TYR A 44 -28.03 1.05 11.09
C TYR A 44 -29.41 0.86 10.45
N ILE A 45 -29.45 0.28 9.25
CA ILE A 45 -30.73 -0.02 8.58
C ILE A 45 -31.55 -1.06 9.36
N ALA A 46 -32.85 -0.89 9.40
CA ALA A 46 -33.76 -1.82 10.06
C ALA A 46 -35.09 -1.99 9.27
N PRO A 47 -35.76 -3.15 9.44
CA PRO A 47 -37.11 -3.35 8.87
C PRO A 47 -38.08 -2.25 9.32
N GLY A 48 -39.03 -1.89 8.45
CA GLY A 48 -40.02 -0.84 8.72
C GLY A 48 -39.61 0.58 8.38
N GLU A 49 -38.33 0.81 8.02
CA GLU A 49 -37.90 2.11 7.49
C GLU A 49 -38.40 2.30 6.06
N MET A 50 -38.81 3.52 5.74
CA MET A 50 -39.08 3.92 4.36
C MET A 50 -37.78 4.38 3.68
N ILE A 51 -37.57 4.00 2.42
CA ILE A 51 -36.38 4.34 1.66
C ILE A 51 -36.78 4.86 0.28
N SER A 52 -36.17 5.98 -0.13
CA SER A 52 -36.08 6.41 -1.52
C SER A 52 -34.62 6.31 -1.92
N ALA A 53 -34.33 5.53 -2.93
CA ALA A 53 -32.96 5.23 -3.33
C ALA A 53 -32.74 5.43 -4.84
N GLU A 54 -31.66 6.12 -5.17
CA GLU A 54 -31.12 6.21 -6.53
C GLU A 54 -29.95 5.25 -6.70
N GLY A 55 -29.90 4.59 -7.86
CA GLY A 55 -28.84 3.61 -8.10
C GLY A 55 -28.98 2.91 -9.43
N SER A 56 -28.27 1.80 -9.57
CA SER A 56 -28.22 1.04 -10.82
C SER A 56 -28.63 -0.42 -10.60
N TRP A 57 -29.33 -0.98 -11.58
CA TRP A 57 -29.68 -2.39 -11.57
C TRP A 57 -28.47 -3.23 -11.93
N THR A 58 -28.12 -4.17 -11.08
CA THR A 58 -27.04 -5.13 -11.27
C THR A 58 -27.60 -6.56 -11.20
N THR A 59 -26.93 -7.50 -11.84
CA THR A 59 -27.30 -8.91 -11.74
C THR A 59 -26.20 -9.65 -11.00
N HIS A 60 -26.52 -10.12 -9.81
CA HIS A 60 -25.61 -10.94 -9.01
C HIS A 60 -25.73 -12.41 -9.44
N ALA A 61 -24.60 -13.11 -9.58
CA ALA A 61 -24.57 -14.48 -10.12
C ALA A 61 -25.40 -15.49 -9.30
N GLN A 62 -25.51 -15.28 -7.98
CA GLN A 62 -26.26 -16.18 -7.07
C GLN A 62 -27.59 -15.62 -6.59
N HIS A 63 -27.67 -14.29 -6.45
CA HIS A 63 -28.84 -13.63 -5.82
C HIS A 63 -29.74 -12.96 -6.87
N GLY A 64 -29.44 -13.12 -8.16
CA GLY A 64 -30.23 -12.60 -9.25
C GLY A 64 -30.14 -11.07 -9.40
N ARG A 65 -31.21 -10.45 -9.88
CA ARG A 65 -31.29 -9.02 -10.11
C ARG A 65 -31.34 -8.28 -8.77
N GLN A 66 -30.41 -7.35 -8.57
CA GLN A 66 -30.29 -6.52 -7.36
C GLN A 66 -30.20 -5.05 -7.75
N PHE A 67 -30.67 -4.19 -6.88
CA PHE A 67 -30.53 -2.75 -7.01
C PHE A 67 -29.33 -2.26 -6.19
N LYS A 68 -28.30 -1.77 -6.85
CA LYS A 68 -27.12 -1.18 -6.18
C LYS A 68 -27.44 0.27 -5.87
N ILE A 69 -27.60 0.57 -4.59
CA ILE A 69 -27.88 1.91 -4.09
C ILE A 69 -26.59 2.75 -4.15
N GLU A 70 -26.68 3.90 -4.80
CA GLU A 70 -25.61 4.90 -4.86
C GLU A 70 -25.91 6.06 -3.90
N GLN A 71 -27.19 6.51 -3.86
CA GLN A 71 -27.70 7.51 -2.92
C GLN A 71 -29.06 7.07 -2.38
N CYS A 72 -29.37 7.45 -1.15
CA CYS A 72 -30.68 7.21 -0.59
C CYS A 72 -31.06 8.22 0.49
N SER A 73 -32.35 8.47 0.61
CA SER A 73 -32.97 9.10 1.78
C SER A 73 -33.80 8.06 2.54
N ARG A 74 -33.83 8.14 3.85
CA ARG A 74 -34.55 7.20 4.72
C ARG A 74 -35.38 7.95 5.74
N THR A 75 -36.60 7.53 5.95
CA THR A 75 -37.48 8.10 6.98
C THR A 75 -37.84 7.04 8.00
N LEU A 76 -37.88 7.47 9.28
CA LEU A 76 -38.33 6.62 10.37
C LEU A 76 -39.82 6.32 10.24
N PRO A 77 -40.25 5.13 10.65
CA PRO A 77 -41.66 4.80 10.66
C PRO A 77 -42.47 5.72 11.58
N THR A 78 -43.66 6.09 11.18
CA THR A 78 -44.56 7.00 11.91
C THR A 78 -45.79 6.30 12.48
N SER A 79 -46.21 5.17 11.89
CA SER A 79 -47.37 4.43 12.43
C SER A 79 -46.92 3.49 13.55
N PRO A 80 -47.79 3.24 14.57
CA PRO A 80 -47.47 2.34 15.68
C PRO A 80 -47.01 0.95 15.22
N ASP A 81 -47.67 0.37 14.21
CA ASP A 81 -47.35 -0.97 13.69
C ASP A 81 -45.95 -0.99 13.07
N ALA A 82 -45.61 -0.01 12.20
CA ALA A 82 -44.31 0.10 11.62
C ALA A 82 -43.20 0.44 12.64
N ILE A 83 -43.49 1.21 13.66
CA ILE A 83 -42.58 1.47 14.79
C ILE A 83 -42.34 0.17 15.58
N TYR A 84 -43.36 -0.65 15.77
CA TYR A 84 -43.20 -1.96 16.40
C TYR A 84 -42.25 -2.84 15.55
N ASP A 85 -42.51 -2.99 14.28
CA ASP A 85 -41.66 -3.79 13.37
C ASP A 85 -40.21 -3.30 13.38
N TYR A 86 -40.01 -2.00 13.35
CA TYR A 86 -38.70 -1.37 13.44
C TYR A 86 -37.96 -1.74 14.74
N LEU A 87 -38.62 -1.60 15.90
CA LEU A 87 -38.02 -1.91 17.20
C LEU A 87 -37.84 -3.41 17.41
N ALA A 88 -38.85 -4.22 17.03
CA ALA A 88 -38.84 -5.68 17.15
C ALA A 88 -37.82 -6.33 16.21
N GLY A 89 -37.54 -5.70 15.06
CA GLY A 89 -36.52 -6.10 14.09
C GLY A 89 -35.07 -5.87 14.55
N GLY A 90 -34.89 -5.41 15.80
CA GLY A 90 -33.56 -5.23 16.41
C GLY A 90 -32.87 -3.92 16.04
N ALA A 91 -33.62 -2.91 15.59
CA ALA A 91 -33.09 -1.59 15.27
C ALA A 91 -32.38 -0.97 16.48
N VAL A 92 -32.86 -1.20 17.68
CA VAL A 92 -32.27 -0.61 18.89
C VAL A 92 -31.82 -1.72 19.86
N ARG A 93 -30.52 -1.72 20.16
CA ARG A 93 -29.91 -2.70 21.06
C ARG A 93 -30.58 -2.65 22.45
N GLY A 94 -31.02 -3.80 22.94
CA GLY A 94 -31.67 -3.94 24.23
C GLY A 94 -33.21 -3.88 24.18
N ILE A 95 -33.81 -3.69 23.01
CA ILE A 95 -35.25 -3.83 22.77
C ILE A 95 -35.46 -5.09 21.93
N GLY A 96 -36.17 -6.07 22.51
CA GLY A 96 -36.67 -7.24 21.78
C GLY A 96 -38.18 -7.13 21.53
N PRO A 97 -38.79 -8.08 20.77
CA PRO A 97 -40.19 -8.00 20.35
C PRO A 97 -41.16 -7.75 21.51
N ALA A 98 -41.00 -8.46 22.63
CA ALA A 98 -41.86 -8.28 23.81
C ALA A 98 -41.70 -6.88 24.45
N THR A 99 -40.49 -6.34 24.47
CA THR A 99 -40.26 -4.99 25.01
C THR A 99 -40.73 -3.93 24.02
N ALA A 100 -40.57 -4.14 22.71
CA ALA A 100 -41.09 -3.27 21.66
C ALA A 100 -42.62 -3.12 21.77
N ALA A 101 -43.35 -4.26 21.92
CA ALA A 101 -44.81 -4.26 22.11
C ALA A 101 -45.25 -3.40 23.30
N LEU A 102 -44.58 -3.55 24.44
CA LEU A 102 -44.91 -2.78 25.66
C LEU A 102 -44.61 -1.28 25.52
N ILE A 103 -43.58 -0.92 24.79
CA ILE A 103 -43.20 0.48 24.54
C ILE A 103 -44.22 1.13 23.60
N VAL A 104 -44.52 0.46 22.46
CA VAL A 104 -45.44 0.99 21.45
C VAL A 104 -46.87 1.05 21.96
N ASP A 105 -47.33 0.02 22.72
CA ASP A 105 -48.68 0.04 23.38
C ASP A 105 -48.83 1.26 24.31
N LYS A 106 -47.71 1.66 24.97
CA LYS A 106 -47.77 2.77 25.92
C LYS A 106 -47.64 4.15 25.27
N PHE A 107 -46.82 4.28 24.23
CA PHE A 107 -46.46 5.59 23.67
C PHE A 107 -46.96 5.83 22.24
N GLY A 108 -47.44 4.77 21.55
CA GLY A 108 -48.02 4.84 20.21
C GLY A 108 -47.03 5.45 19.20
N ASP A 109 -47.50 6.40 18.41
CA ASP A 109 -46.76 7.19 17.42
C ASP A 109 -45.61 8.03 18.01
N ARG A 110 -45.71 8.35 19.33
CA ARG A 110 -44.67 9.15 20.02
C ARG A 110 -43.52 8.30 20.57
N THR A 111 -43.47 7.01 20.26
CA THR A 111 -42.48 6.08 20.80
C THR A 111 -41.06 6.53 20.47
N LEU A 112 -40.76 6.91 19.22
CA LEU A 112 -39.42 7.33 18.80
C LEU A 112 -38.98 8.65 19.44
N ASP A 113 -39.92 9.60 19.63
CA ASP A 113 -39.65 10.84 20.35
C ASP A 113 -39.30 10.59 21.83
N VAL A 114 -40.01 9.65 22.46
CA VAL A 114 -39.73 9.24 23.85
C VAL A 114 -38.35 8.56 23.95
N LEU A 115 -37.99 7.71 22.99
CA LEU A 115 -36.65 7.07 22.90
C LEU A 115 -35.55 8.11 22.79
N GLU A 116 -35.72 9.13 21.96
CA GLU A 116 -34.69 10.15 21.71
C GLU A 116 -34.63 11.18 22.84
N MET A 117 -35.77 11.73 23.30
CA MET A 117 -35.81 12.94 24.13
C MET A 117 -36.16 12.70 25.61
N GLN A 118 -36.82 11.59 25.95
CA GLN A 118 -37.41 11.41 27.27
C GLN A 118 -37.14 10.01 27.88
N PRO A 119 -35.87 9.62 28.08
CA PRO A 119 -35.48 8.29 28.54
C PRO A 119 -36.08 7.94 29.93
N GLU A 120 -36.39 8.93 30.77
CA GLU A 120 -37.04 8.72 32.05
C GLU A 120 -38.47 8.16 31.92
N LYS A 121 -39.18 8.43 30.83
CA LYS A 121 -40.49 7.83 30.56
C LYS A 121 -40.39 6.37 30.17
N LEU A 122 -39.30 5.95 29.51
CA LEU A 122 -39.04 4.54 29.20
C LEU A 122 -38.92 3.68 30.47
N ALA A 123 -38.33 4.23 31.53
CA ALA A 123 -38.24 3.53 32.83
C ALA A 123 -39.60 3.21 33.48
N GLN A 124 -40.66 3.80 32.96
CA GLN A 124 -42.04 3.50 33.41
C GLN A 124 -42.65 2.26 32.72
N VAL A 125 -41.94 1.69 31.71
CA VAL A 125 -42.36 0.46 31.03
C VAL A 125 -41.87 -0.75 31.82
N LYS A 126 -42.74 -1.72 32.01
CA LYS A 126 -42.41 -2.94 32.77
C LYS A 126 -41.21 -3.66 32.18
N GLY A 127 -40.17 -3.89 32.98
CA GLY A 127 -38.95 -4.59 32.56
C GLY A 127 -37.82 -3.66 32.03
N ILE A 128 -38.03 -2.34 32.11
CA ILE A 128 -36.99 -1.35 31.76
C ILE A 128 -36.56 -0.59 33.01
N SER A 129 -35.34 -0.83 33.49
CA SER A 129 -34.73 -0.05 34.55
C SER A 129 -34.28 1.32 34.06
N SER A 130 -34.07 2.29 34.96
CA SER A 130 -33.56 3.63 34.61
C SER A 130 -32.22 3.59 33.91
N ASN A 131 -31.33 2.65 34.25
CA ASN A 131 -30.05 2.48 33.56
C ASN A 131 -30.26 1.94 32.15
N LYS A 132 -31.09 0.88 32.01
CA LYS A 132 -31.43 0.33 30.69
C LYS A 132 -32.13 1.36 29.80
N ALA A 133 -32.99 2.21 30.36
CA ALA A 133 -33.64 3.30 29.62
C ALA A 133 -32.62 4.32 29.06
N ARG A 134 -31.60 4.67 29.85
CA ARG A 134 -30.52 5.56 29.40
C ARG A 134 -29.64 4.91 28.31
N ASP A 135 -29.31 3.63 28.47
CA ASP A 135 -28.51 2.90 27.46
C ASP A 135 -29.24 2.78 26.12
N ILE A 136 -30.54 2.47 26.16
CA ILE A 136 -31.43 2.43 24.99
C ILE A 136 -31.48 3.79 24.30
N SER A 137 -31.73 4.87 25.06
CA SER A 137 -31.80 6.23 24.53
C SER A 137 -30.45 6.67 23.92
N ALA A 138 -29.33 6.38 24.59
CA ALA A 138 -27.99 6.70 24.09
C ALA A 138 -27.70 5.94 22.78
N GLY A 139 -28.05 4.66 22.69
CA GLY A 139 -27.93 3.87 21.47
C GLY A 139 -28.76 4.43 20.31
N PHE A 140 -30.04 4.80 20.60
CA PHE A 140 -30.91 5.37 19.58
C PHE A 140 -30.44 6.76 19.11
N LYS A 141 -29.97 7.64 20.00
CA LYS A 141 -29.38 8.94 19.67
C LYS A 141 -28.16 8.80 18.76
N LYS A 142 -27.31 7.82 19.05
CA LYS A 142 -26.15 7.54 18.21
C LYS A 142 -26.57 7.17 16.79
N GLN A 143 -27.55 6.28 16.66
CA GLN A 143 -28.06 5.86 15.33
C GLN A 143 -28.75 7.00 14.59
N SER A 144 -29.59 7.77 15.29
CA SER A 144 -30.27 8.95 14.75
C SER A 144 -29.25 10.01 14.26
N GLY A 145 -28.17 10.21 15.03
CA GLY A 145 -27.09 11.12 14.66
C GLY A 145 -26.35 10.69 13.39
N VAL A 146 -25.96 9.42 13.30
CA VAL A 146 -25.32 8.88 12.08
C VAL A 146 -26.23 8.99 10.88
N ARG A 147 -27.52 8.68 11.04
CA ARG A 147 -28.49 8.78 9.94
C ARG A 147 -28.59 10.21 9.43
N ARG A 148 -28.82 11.20 10.28
CA ARG A 148 -28.90 12.62 9.92
C ARG A 148 -27.63 13.08 9.20
N LEU A 149 -26.47 12.69 9.69
CA LEU A 149 -25.20 13.02 9.05
C LEU A 149 -25.07 12.35 7.67
N THR A 150 -25.49 11.08 7.57
CA THR A 150 -25.47 10.35 6.28
C THR A 150 -26.40 11.00 5.26
N GLU A 151 -27.62 11.33 5.63
CA GLU A 151 -28.58 12.01 4.76
C GLU A 151 -28.05 13.38 4.30
N PHE A 152 -27.48 14.14 5.24
CA PHE A 152 -26.87 15.43 4.92
C PHE A 152 -25.73 15.28 3.91
N LEU A 153 -24.76 14.41 4.16
CA LEU A 153 -23.61 14.23 3.27
C LEU A 153 -24.01 13.63 1.92
N CYS A 154 -24.93 12.65 1.91
CA CYS A 154 -25.43 12.02 0.68
C CYS A 154 -26.19 13.02 -0.22
N SER A 155 -26.91 14.00 0.35
CA SER A 155 -27.61 15.02 -0.42
C SER A 155 -26.66 15.90 -1.27
N TYR A 156 -25.37 15.87 -0.95
CA TYR A 156 -24.29 16.51 -1.72
C TYR A 156 -23.40 15.53 -2.47
N GLY A 157 -23.79 14.24 -2.57
CA GLY A 157 -23.03 13.22 -3.30
C GLY A 157 -21.84 12.63 -2.54
N ILE A 158 -21.67 12.93 -1.26
CA ILE A 158 -20.63 12.37 -0.41
C ILE A 158 -21.03 10.95 0.05
N GLN A 159 -20.11 10.00 -0.05
CA GLN A 159 -20.39 8.60 0.25
C GLN A 159 -20.74 8.37 1.74
N PRO A 160 -21.71 7.48 2.03
CA PRO A 160 -22.16 7.19 3.40
C PRO A 160 -21.07 6.74 4.37
N ILE A 161 -20.00 6.11 3.87
CA ILE A 161 -18.89 5.64 4.71
C ILE A 161 -18.21 6.79 5.47
N PHE A 162 -18.12 7.97 4.84
CA PHE A 162 -17.51 9.14 5.48
C PHE A 162 -18.37 9.67 6.63
N ALA A 163 -19.69 9.51 6.58
CA ALA A 163 -20.57 9.85 7.70
C ALA A 163 -20.31 8.96 8.92
N LEU A 164 -20.09 7.66 8.73
CA LEU A 164 -19.74 6.74 9.82
C LEU A 164 -18.42 7.14 10.48
N ARG A 165 -17.39 7.46 9.68
CA ARG A 165 -16.08 7.88 10.17
C ARG A 165 -16.17 9.22 10.88
N MET A 166 -16.83 10.21 10.30
CA MET A 166 -17.09 11.50 10.93
C MET A 166 -17.77 11.35 12.29
N PHE A 167 -18.80 10.51 12.35
CA PHE A 167 -19.53 10.30 13.60
C PHE A 167 -18.70 9.56 14.66
N LYS A 168 -17.81 8.65 14.25
CA LYS A 168 -16.87 7.97 15.16
C LYS A 168 -15.95 8.97 15.88
N PHE A 169 -15.46 10.00 15.18
CA PHE A 169 -14.51 10.98 15.73
C PHE A 169 -15.19 12.16 16.42
N TYR A 170 -16.27 12.70 15.85
CA TYR A 170 -16.90 13.95 16.29
C TYR A 170 -18.25 13.74 16.98
N GLY A 171 -18.79 12.52 16.96
CA GLY A 171 -20.06 12.20 17.62
C GLY A 171 -21.22 13.07 17.13
N SER A 172 -22.01 13.59 18.05
CA SER A 172 -23.16 14.44 17.74
C SER A 172 -22.81 15.81 17.12
N SER A 173 -21.57 16.28 17.29
CA SER A 173 -21.11 17.56 16.72
C SER A 173 -20.61 17.43 15.27
N ALA A 174 -20.64 16.23 14.68
CA ALA A 174 -20.10 15.98 13.34
C ALA A 174 -20.71 16.89 12.25
N ILE A 175 -22.01 17.18 12.33
CA ILE A 175 -22.69 18.07 11.38
C ILE A 175 -22.18 19.51 11.53
N GLU A 176 -22.03 20.00 12.75
CA GLU A 176 -21.53 21.35 13.05
C GLU A 176 -20.09 21.50 12.58
N VAL A 177 -19.25 20.50 12.88
CA VAL A 177 -17.84 20.46 12.48
C VAL A 177 -17.68 20.50 10.96
N VAL A 178 -18.48 19.73 10.22
CA VAL A 178 -18.40 19.71 8.77
C VAL A 178 -18.96 20.99 8.12
N HIS A 179 -19.92 21.66 8.76
CA HIS A 179 -20.38 22.97 8.32
C HIS A 179 -19.32 24.06 8.54
N GLU A 180 -18.62 24.00 9.69
CA GLU A 180 -17.57 24.96 10.00
C GLU A 180 -16.35 24.79 9.09
N ASN A 181 -15.93 23.53 8.86
CA ASN A 181 -14.83 23.20 7.98
C ASN A 181 -15.12 21.93 7.16
N PRO A 182 -15.69 22.03 5.96
CA PRO A 182 -15.97 20.87 5.10
C PRO A 182 -14.72 20.07 4.71
N TYR A 183 -13.54 20.69 4.71
CA TYR A 183 -12.29 20.05 4.33
C TYR A 183 -11.78 19.02 5.34
N ILE A 184 -12.41 18.97 6.52
CA ILE A 184 -12.16 17.89 7.47
C ILE A 184 -12.46 16.51 6.88
N LEU A 185 -13.36 16.43 5.88
CA LEU A 185 -13.62 15.20 5.12
C LEU A 185 -12.36 14.66 4.42
N ALA A 186 -11.46 15.55 4.00
CA ALA A 186 -10.19 15.17 3.36
C ALA A 186 -9.06 14.86 4.36
N SER A 187 -9.33 14.93 5.67
CA SER A 187 -8.34 14.54 6.68
C SER A 187 -8.04 13.04 6.61
N ALA A 188 -6.85 12.65 7.07
CA ALA A 188 -6.37 11.27 7.01
C ALA A 188 -7.30 10.27 7.71
N HIS A 189 -8.01 10.69 8.77
CA HIS A 189 -8.92 9.83 9.55
C HIS A 189 -10.34 9.74 8.99
N ILE A 190 -10.70 10.58 8.01
CA ILE A 190 -11.99 10.49 7.30
C ILE A 190 -11.81 9.92 5.89
N GLY A 191 -10.77 10.38 5.15
CA GLY A 191 -10.28 9.74 3.95
C GLY A 191 -11.03 10.07 2.66
N ALA A 192 -11.87 11.12 2.62
CA ALA A 192 -12.40 11.62 1.35
C ALA A 192 -11.28 12.27 0.52
N SER A 193 -11.38 12.23 -0.80
CA SER A 193 -10.44 12.95 -1.64
C SER A 193 -10.61 14.46 -1.49
N PHE A 194 -9.52 15.23 -1.73
CA PHE A 194 -9.61 16.69 -1.76
C PHE A 194 -10.68 17.17 -2.77
N ALA A 195 -10.78 16.53 -3.93
CA ALA A 195 -11.76 16.90 -4.96
C ALA A 195 -13.21 16.71 -4.48
N GLU A 196 -13.52 15.64 -3.74
CA GLU A 196 -14.84 15.40 -3.16
C GLU A 196 -15.16 16.45 -2.07
N ALA A 197 -14.20 16.70 -1.18
CA ALA A 197 -14.34 17.70 -0.12
C ALA A 197 -14.48 19.14 -0.70
N ASP A 198 -13.73 19.46 -1.73
CA ASP A 198 -13.79 20.78 -2.40
C ASP A 198 -15.13 21.00 -3.13
N SER A 199 -15.58 19.99 -3.88
CA SER A 199 -16.90 20.04 -4.53
C SER A 199 -18.03 20.22 -3.52
N PHE A 200 -17.96 19.50 -2.40
CA PHE A 200 -18.92 19.60 -1.31
C PHE A 200 -18.89 21.00 -0.65
N ALA A 201 -17.70 21.52 -0.32
CA ALA A 201 -17.53 22.82 0.30
C ALA A 201 -18.09 23.95 -0.57
N LEU A 202 -17.79 23.92 -1.87
CA LEU A 202 -18.31 24.89 -2.82
C LEU A 202 -19.85 24.80 -2.97
N SER A 203 -20.41 23.59 -2.89
CA SER A 203 -21.86 23.38 -2.89
C SER A 203 -22.55 23.91 -1.64
N LEU A 204 -21.85 23.96 -0.51
CA LEU A 204 -22.30 24.62 0.73
C LEU A 204 -22.17 26.14 0.69
N GLY A 205 -21.61 26.72 -0.40
CA GLY A 205 -21.42 28.15 -0.55
C GLY A 205 -20.15 28.69 0.13
N ILE A 206 -19.17 27.83 0.41
CA ILE A 206 -17.86 28.29 0.90
C ILE A 206 -17.18 29.06 -0.24
N ASP A 207 -16.65 30.25 0.08
CA ASP A 207 -15.94 31.07 -0.88
C ASP A 207 -14.72 30.36 -1.48
N GLY A 208 -14.52 30.55 -2.79
CA GLY A 208 -13.37 29.99 -3.50
C GLY A 208 -12.01 30.43 -2.93
N ASP A 209 -11.97 31.60 -2.27
CA ASP A 209 -10.77 32.17 -1.61
C ASP A 209 -10.75 31.89 -0.09
N SER A 210 -11.63 31.03 0.43
CA SER A 210 -11.66 30.70 1.83
C SER A 210 -10.32 30.13 2.29
N LEU A 211 -9.77 30.66 3.39
CA LEU A 211 -8.48 30.23 3.94
C LEU A 211 -8.48 28.73 4.31
N ASN A 212 -9.61 28.17 4.74
CA ASN A 212 -9.74 26.72 5.01
C ASN A 212 -9.58 25.89 3.73
N ARG A 213 -10.12 26.37 2.60
CA ARG A 213 -9.93 25.77 1.28
C ARG A 213 -8.46 25.74 0.89
N VAL A 214 -7.79 26.87 1.03
CA VAL A 214 -6.38 27.02 0.66
C VAL A 214 -5.49 26.16 1.57
N CYS A 215 -5.75 26.12 2.87
CA CYS A 215 -5.06 25.23 3.80
C CYS A 215 -5.19 23.75 3.40
N ALA A 216 -6.40 23.31 3.09
CA ALA A 216 -6.63 21.93 2.66
C ALA A 216 -5.91 21.61 1.33
N ALA A 217 -5.86 22.55 0.39
CA ALA A 217 -5.12 22.41 -0.87
C ALA A 217 -3.60 22.33 -0.65
N VAL A 218 -3.05 23.11 0.29
CA VAL A 218 -1.63 23.04 0.69
C VAL A 218 -1.28 21.64 1.25
N VAL A 219 -2.11 21.14 2.16
CA VAL A 219 -1.92 19.80 2.74
C VAL A 219 -2.05 18.72 1.66
N PHE A 220 -3.03 18.83 0.76
CA PHE A 220 -3.19 17.92 -0.37
C PHE A 220 -1.94 17.90 -1.27
N GLU A 221 -1.39 19.07 -1.63
CA GLU A 221 -0.16 19.15 -2.43
C GLU A 221 1.03 18.48 -1.74
N LEU A 222 1.18 18.63 -0.43
CA LEU A 222 2.23 17.95 0.34
C LEU A 222 2.04 16.43 0.33
N ILE A 223 0.81 15.94 0.55
CA ILE A 223 0.49 14.50 0.52
C ILE A 223 0.71 13.95 -0.89
N HIS A 224 0.23 14.63 -1.94
CA HIS A 224 0.41 14.21 -3.32
C HIS A 224 1.90 14.09 -3.69
N ASN A 225 2.71 15.07 -3.30
CA ASN A 225 4.14 15.07 -3.57
C ASN A 225 4.93 14.09 -2.70
N SER A 226 4.45 13.73 -1.52
CA SER A 226 5.04 12.63 -0.74
C SER A 226 4.91 11.29 -1.47
N GLY A 227 3.78 11.05 -2.14
CA GLY A 227 3.59 9.92 -3.05
C GLY A 227 4.55 9.90 -4.25
N ASN A 228 5.09 11.07 -4.64
CA ASN A 228 6.16 11.21 -5.64
C ASN A 228 7.57 11.08 -5.04
N GLY A 229 7.68 10.77 -3.75
CA GLY A 229 8.93 10.54 -3.03
C GLY A 229 9.57 11.77 -2.38
N HIS A 230 8.89 12.90 -2.32
CA HIS A 230 9.39 14.11 -1.63
C HIS A 230 9.10 14.04 -0.13
N CYS A 231 10.06 14.42 0.71
CA CYS A 231 9.83 14.64 2.15
C CYS A 231 9.27 16.04 2.41
N PHE A 232 9.70 17.02 1.62
CA PHE A 232 9.25 18.40 1.71
C PHE A 232 9.10 19.03 0.33
N ILE A 233 8.44 20.17 0.28
CA ILE A 233 8.37 21.02 -0.91
C ILE A 233 8.88 22.43 -0.53
N PRO A 234 9.75 23.06 -1.34
CA PRO A 234 10.14 24.46 -1.13
C PRO A 234 8.90 25.36 -1.12
N ARG A 235 8.82 26.29 -0.17
CA ARG A 235 7.66 27.16 0.07
C ARG A 235 7.13 27.84 -1.19
N GLU A 236 8.01 28.43 -1.99
CA GLU A 236 7.63 29.09 -3.24
C GLU A 236 6.98 28.13 -4.25
N LYS A 237 7.49 26.88 -4.32
CA LYS A 237 6.91 25.87 -5.21
C LYS A 237 5.58 25.34 -4.69
N LEU A 238 5.45 25.21 -3.38
CA LEU A 238 4.21 24.78 -2.73
C LEU A 238 3.12 25.84 -2.95
N ALA A 239 3.42 27.11 -2.71
CA ALA A 239 2.50 28.21 -2.94
C ALA A 239 2.07 28.29 -4.42
N ALA A 240 3.01 28.18 -5.36
CA ALA A 240 2.71 28.18 -6.79
C ALA A 240 1.84 26.99 -7.22
N ALA A 241 2.13 25.77 -6.72
CA ALA A 241 1.34 24.58 -7.03
C ALA A 241 -0.09 24.70 -6.48
N THR A 242 -0.22 25.14 -5.22
CA THR A 242 -1.53 25.38 -4.57
C THR A 242 -2.34 26.41 -5.35
N SER A 243 -1.72 27.54 -5.72
CA SER A 243 -2.37 28.58 -6.51
C SER A 243 -2.86 28.07 -7.87
N GLN A 244 -2.06 27.25 -8.53
CA GLN A 244 -2.43 26.62 -9.80
C GLN A 244 -3.56 25.59 -9.65
N LEU A 245 -3.54 24.81 -8.56
CA LEU A 245 -4.53 23.74 -8.31
C LEU A 245 -5.95 24.31 -8.16
N ILE A 246 -6.11 25.35 -7.35
CA ILE A 246 -7.42 25.88 -6.95
C ILE A 246 -7.73 27.29 -7.46
N GLY A 247 -6.82 27.90 -8.22
CA GLY A 247 -7.04 29.20 -8.89
C GLY A 247 -7.01 30.41 -7.97
N VAL A 248 -6.23 30.39 -6.89
CA VAL A 248 -6.09 31.51 -5.93
C VAL A 248 -4.77 32.25 -6.11
N SER A 249 -4.63 33.41 -5.46
CA SER A 249 -3.38 34.18 -5.50
C SER A 249 -2.25 33.49 -4.71
N PRO A 250 -0.97 33.64 -5.10
CA PRO A 250 0.16 33.11 -4.34
C PRO A 250 0.23 33.65 -2.91
N GLU A 251 -0.15 34.90 -2.68
CA GLU A 251 -0.15 35.55 -1.36
C GLU A 251 -1.07 34.80 -0.39
N LEU A 252 -2.25 34.42 -0.83
CA LEU A 252 -3.20 33.65 -0.02
C LEU A 252 -2.67 32.22 0.27
N ALA A 253 -1.94 31.63 -0.68
CA ALA A 253 -1.27 30.35 -0.43
C ALA A 253 -0.15 30.49 0.61
N HIS A 254 0.60 31.58 0.61
CA HIS A 254 1.60 31.85 1.65
C HIS A 254 0.96 32.07 3.03
N GLU A 255 -0.17 32.80 3.11
CA GLU A 255 -0.93 32.95 4.36
C GLU A 255 -1.42 31.61 4.92
N ALA A 256 -1.91 30.71 4.04
CA ALA A 256 -2.32 29.38 4.44
C ALA A 256 -1.15 28.52 4.95
N ILE A 257 0.03 28.63 4.33
CA ILE A 257 1.24 27.97 4.80
C ILE A 257 1.63 28.46 6.20
N ASP A 258 1.58 29.77 6.45
CA ASP A 258 1.87 30.35 7.76
C ASP A 258 0.90 29.84 8.82
N LYS A 259 -0.42 29.89 8.54
CA LYS A 259 -1.46 29.36 9.43
C LYS A 259 -1.25 27.89 9.78
N LEU A 260 -0.98 27.05 8.78
CA LEU A 260 -0.74 25.62 8.99
C LEU A 260 0.54 25.35 9.78
N SER A 261 1.56 26.21 9.63
CA SER A 261 2.79 26.13 10.42
C SER A 261 2.55 26.54 11.88
N GLU A 262 1.74 27.55 12.15
CA GLU A 262 1.34 27.96 13.51
C GLU A 262 0.56 26.86 14.25
N THR A 263 -0.33 26.13 13.54
CA THR A 263 -1.10 25.00 14.10
C THR A 263 -0.29 23.70 14.18
N ARG A 264 0.94 23.67 13.67
CA ARG A 264 1.79 22.49 13.55
C ARG A 264 1.20 21.36 12.71
N GLU A 265 0.30 21.65 11.81
CA GLU A 265 -0.15 20.69 10.81
C GLU A 265 0.94 20.44 9.75
N ILE A 266 1.70 21.51 9.46
CA ILE A 266 2.93 21.42 8.68
C ILE A 266 4.09 22.03 9.49
N VAL A 267 5.32 21.72 9.05
CA VAL A 267 6.54 22.30 9.65
C VAL A 267 7.33 22.97 8.54
N CYS A 268 7.68 24.24 8.75
CA CYS A 268 8.57 24.99 7.88
C CYS A 268 9.97 25.06 8.53
N ASP A 269 11.01 24.63 7.78
CA ASP A 269 12.39 24.58 8.24
C ASP A 269 13.32 25.09 7.14
N THR A 270 14.51 25.57 7.52
CA THR A 270 15.51 26.03 6.55
C THR A 270 16.46 24.90 6.19
N VAL A 271 16.36 24.38 4.97
CA VAL A 271 17.21 23.30 4.46
C VAL A 271 18.07 23.82 3.30
N ALA A 272 19.38 23.87 3.50
CA ALA A 272 20.35 24.38 2.50
C ALA A 272 19.97 25.73 1.89
N GLY A 273 19.45 26.66 2.73
CA GLY A 273 19.03 28.00 2.31
C GLY A 273 17.66 28.06 1.61
N LEU A 274 16.92 26.96 1.57
CA LEU A 274 15.54 26.91 1.07
C LEU A 274 14.58 26.79 2.26
N GLU A 275 13.50 27.52 2.24
CA GLU A 275 12.39 27.32 3.18
C GLU A 275 11.61 26.06 2.74
N ALA A 276 11.72 25.01 3.54
CA ALA A 276 11.20 23.67 3.26
C ALA A 276 9.92 23.43 4.06
N CYS A 277 8.80 23.19 3.39
CA CYS A 277 7.52 22.87 4.03
C CYS A 277 7.29 21.36 4.02
N TYR A 278 7.07 20.79 5.19
CA TYR A 278 6.87 19.36 5.45
C TYR A 278 5.47 19.10 5.99
N LEU A 279 4.93 17.92 5.73
CA LEU A 279 3.97 17.32 6.67
C LEU A 279 4.69 17.07 8.00
N ALA A 280 4.06 17.39 9.13
CA ALA A 280 4.69 17.27 10.47
C ALA A 280 5.25 15.85 10.70
N SER A 281 4.52 14.81 10.30
CA SER A 281 4.94 13.41 10.44
C SER A 281 6.22 13.08 9.65
N LEU A 282 6.43 13.69 8.47
CA LEU A 282 7.63 13.47 7.67
C LEU A 282 8.83 14.25 8.21
N TYR A 283 8.60 15.44 8.75
CA TYR A 283 9.62 16.22 9.46
C TYR A 283 10.16 15.45 10.67
N ASP A 284 9.25 14.95 11.51
CA ASP A 284 9.61 14.18 12.70
C ASP A 284 10.34 12.88 12.32
N ALA A 285 9.86 12.18 11.29
CA ALA A 285 10.49 10.95 10.82
C ALA A 285 11.92 11.21 10.31
N GLU A 286 12.15 12.28 9.55
CA GLU A 286 13.45 12.60 8.98
C GLU A 286 14.43 13.08 10.06
N THR A 287 13.98 13.93 10.97
CA THR A 287 14.77 14.45 12.09
C THR A 287 15.16 13.32 13.06
N TYR A 288 14.18 12.53 13.50
CA TYR A 288 14.43 11.39 14.37
C TYR A 288 15.41 10.39 13.75
N THR A 289 15.23 10.10 12.45
CA THR A 289 16.14 9.21 11.72
C THR A 289 17.56 9.73 11.72
N ALA A 290 17.77 11.02 11.45
CA ALA A 290 19.10 11.62 11.45
C ALA A 290 19.77 11.58 12.83
N GLU A 291 19.05 11.98 13.88
CA GLU A 291 19.55 11.98 15.27
C GLU A 291 19.90 10.56 15.72
N ARG A 292 19.03 9.59 15.46
CA ARG A 292 19.25 8.21 15.89
C ARG A 292 20.44 7.57 15.18
N ILE A 293 20.62 7.82 13.88
CA ILE A 293 21.77 7.33 13.11
C ILE A 293 23.07 7.96 13.62
N LYS A 294 23.11 9.28 13.88
CA LYS A 294 24.25 9.96 14.47
C LYS A 294 24.64 9.32 15.83
N ALA A 295 23.64 9.08 16.69
CA ALA A 295 23.85 8.43 17.97
C ALA A 295 24.43 7.01 17.83
N MET A 296 23.96 6.23 16.86
CA MET A 296 24.49 4.89 16.58
C MET A 296 25.93 4.94 16.05
N CYS A 297 26.26 5.90 15.21
CA CYS A 297 27.63 6.10 14.71
C CYS A 297 28.60 6.53 15.81
N ALA A 298 28.16 7.36 16.75
CA ALA A 298 28.99 7.85 17.87
C ALA A 298 29.18 6.81 18.97
N SER A 299 28.28 5.83 19.08
CA SER A 299 28.34 4.82 20.15
C SER A 299 29.44 3.79 19.86
N PRO A 300 30.30 3.44 20.86
CA PRO A 300 31.32 2.41 20.66
C PRO A 300 30.64 1.04 20.48
N ALA A 301 31.05 0.30 19.46
CA ALA A 301 30.70 -1.12 19.35
C ALA A 301 31.42 -1.91 20.48
N GLY A 302 30.71 -2.83 21.14
CA GLY A 302 31.22 -3.60 22.26
C GLY A 302 32.50 -4.40 21.95
N LYS A 303 32.96 -5.22 22.90
CA LYS A 303 34.24 -5.96 22.83
C LYS A 303 34.38 -6.75 21.52
N GLY A 304 35.47 -6.53 20.79
CA GLY A 304 35.73 -7.15 19.50
C GLY A 304 36.21 -8.60 19.60
N VAL A 305 35.85 -9.38 18.61
CA VAL A 305 36.40 -10.72 18.34
C VAL A 305 37.66 -10.57 17.46
N ARG A 306 38.52 -11.56 17.45
CA ARG A 306 39.64 -11.65 16.48
C ARG A 306 39.08 -11.97 15.09
N VAL A 307 38.67 -10.92 14.37
CA VAL A 307 37.96 -11.03 13.10
C VAL A 307 38.78 -11.80 12.04
N GLU A 308 40.11 -11.58 12.00
CA GLU A 308 41.01 -12.26 11.07
C GLU A 308 41.00 -13.80 11.24
N SER A 309 40.92 -14.26 12.50
CA SER A 309 40.85 -15.73 12.76
C SER A 309 39.52 -16.32 12.36
N LEU A 310 38.43 -15.56 12.51
CA LEU A 310 37.11 -15.94 12.03
C LEU A 310 37.09 -16.01 10.50
N ILE A 311 37.54 -14.98 9.80
CA ILE A 311 37.62 -14.93 8.35
C ILE A 311 38.40 -16.12 7.83
N ALA A 312 39.62 -16.39 8.36
CA ALA A 312 40.44 -17.52 7.93
C ALA A 312 39.76 -18.89 8.19
N ARG A 313 38.93 -19.00 9.23
CA ARG A 313 38.12 -20.21 9.51
C ARG A 313 37.00 -20.35 8.47
N LEU A 314 36.25 -19.29 8.20
CA LEU A 314 35.14 -19.29 7.23
C LEU A 314 35.64 -19.60 5.82
N GLU A 315 36.77 -19.04 5.41
CA GLU A 315 37.41 -19.31 4.12
C GLU A 315 37.78 -20.83 3.99
N ARG A 316 38.38 -21.40 5.03
CA ARG A 316 38.70 -22.83 5.02
C ARG A 316 37.47 -23.73 4.99
N MET A 317 36.43 -23.37 5.74
CA MET A 317 35.17 -24.13 5.78
C MET A 317 34.39 -24.03 4.46
N GLY A 318 34.37 -22.85 3.88
CA GLY A 318 33.62 -22.54 2.64
C GLY A 318 34.36 -22.84 1.35
N GLY A 319 35.67 -23.10 1.42
CA GLY A 319 36.52 -23.27 0.23
C GLY A 319 36.58 -22.01 -0.66
N ILE A 320 36.40 -20.85 -0.04
CA ILE A 320 36.36 -19.54 -0.72
C ILE A 320 37.41 -18.62 -0.12
N GLU A 321 37.85 -17.63 -0.88
CA GLU A 321 38.67 -16.52 -0.43
C GLU A 321 37.87 -15.23 -0.55
N TYR A 322 37.77 -14.48 0.55
CA TYR A 322 37.06 -13.19 0.54
C TYR A 322 37.92 -12.11 -0.12
N ALA A 323 37.34 -11.36 -1.02
CA ALA A 323 37.97 -10.19 -1.60
C ALA A 323 38.27 -9.09 -0.55
N PRO A 324 39.22 -8.18 -0.82
CA PRO A 324 39.60 -7.14 0.14
C PRO A 324 38.43 -6.35 0.71
N MET A 325 37.49 -5.88 -0.13
CA MET A 325 36.28 -5.16 0.31
C MET A 325 35.33 -6.03 1.13
N GLN A 326 35.26 -7.33 0.84
CA GLN A 326 34.46 -8.26 1.63
C GLN A 326 35.03 -8.48 3.03
N ARG A 327 36.37 -8.61 3.13
CA ARG A 327 37.06 -8.69 4.44
C ARG A 327 36.88 -7.41 5.24
N GLU A 328 36.94 -6.25 4.60
CA GLU A 328 36.68 -4.95 5.22
C GLU A 328 35.25 -4.88 5.76
N ALA A 329 34.23 -5.31 4.99
CA ALA A 329 32.85 -5.34 5.41
C ALA A 329 32.64 -6.19 6.68
N ILE A 330 33.25 -7.39 6.74
CA ILE A 330 33.19 -8.27 7.91
C ILE A 330 33.90 -7.62 9.10
N SER A 331 35.04 -6.98 8.89
CA SER A 331 35.78 -6.28 9.92
C SER A 331 35.02 -5.07 10.50
N LEU A 332 34.37 -4.29 9.63
CA LEU A 332 33.57 -3.13 10.06
C LEU A 332 32.28 -3.60 10.76
N ALA A 333 31.66 -4.71 10.35
CA ALA A 333 30.49 -5.24 11.03
C ALA A 333 30.78 -5.65 12.50
N ALA A 334 32.02 -6.02 12.80
CA ALA A 334 32.46 -6.27 14.18
C ALA A 334 32.62 -5.01 15.03
N LYS A 335 32.94 -3.87 14.39
CA LYS A 335 33.41 -2.65 15.04
C LYS A 335 32.38 -1.51 15.05
N SER A 336 31.30 -1.65 14.27
CA SER A 336 30.30 -0.57 14.07
C SER A 336 28.95 -1.02 14.59
N ASN A 337 28.17 -0.08 15.15
CA ASN A 337 26.77 -0.32 15.50
C ASN A 337 25.84 -0.13 14.30
N ILE A 338 26.28 0.63 13.30
CA ILE A 338 25.58 0.76 12.02
C ILE A 338 26.60 0.62 10.88
N LEU A 339 26.24 -0.15 9.85
CA LEU A 339 27.09 -0.37 8.69
C LEU A 339 26.23 -0.48 7.43
N ILE A 340 26.68 0.12 6.35
CA ILE A 340 26.08 -0.03 5.03
C ILE A 340 27.00 -0.88 4.13
N ILE A 341 26.41 -1.87 3.45
CA ILE A 341 27.06 -2.64 2.39
C ILE A 341 26.25 -2.40 1.11
N THR A 342 26.88 -1.76 0.13
CA THR A 342 26.26 -1.49 -1.17
C THR A 342 27.04 -2.11 -2.29
N GLY A 343 26.34 -2.54 -3.35
CA GLY A 343 26.98 -3.10 -4.54
C GLY A 343 25.97 -3.65 -5.53
N GLY A 344 26.38 -3.71 -6.79
CA GLY A 344 25.58 -4.21 -7.88
C GLY A 344 25.37 -5.73 -7.88
N PRO A 345 24.76 -6.29 -8.93
CA PRO A 345 24.59 -7.73 -9.06
C PRO A 345 25.95 -8.44 -9.19
N GLY A 346 26.05 -9.62 -8.58
CA GLY A 346 27.25 -10.45 -8.68
C GLY A 346 28.44 -10.04 -7.80
N THR A 347 28.32 -9.00 -6.97
CA THR A 347 29.40 -8.52 -6.07
C THR A 347 29.52 -9.29 -4.76
N GLY A 348 28.72 -10.34 -4.54
CA GLY A 348 28.86 -11.22 -3.40
C GLY A 348 28.21 -10.72 -2.10
N LYS A 349 27.23 -9.81 -2.14
CA LYS A 349 26.47 -9.35 -0.96
C LYS A 349 25.98 -10.49 -0.07
N THR A 350 25.38 -11.51 -0.67
CA THR A 350 24.88 -12.69 0.08
C THR A 350 25.98 -13.47 0.78
N THR A 351 27.17 -13.56 0.16
CA THR A 351 28.32 -14.24 0.74
C THR A 351 28.80 -13.52 2.00
N ILE A 352 28.80 -12.17 1.96
CA ILE A 352 29.14 -11.35 3.13
C ILE A 352 28.08 -11.47 4.21
N LEU A 353 26.79 -11.49 3.85
CA LEU A 353 25.71 -11.68 4.82
C LEU A 353 25.91 -12.95 5.67
N LYS A 354 26.24 -14.06 5.03
CA LYS A 354 26.54 -15.33 5.74
C LYS A 354 27.73 -15.18 6.68
N ALA A 355 28.78 -14.49 6.26
CA ALA A 355 29.95 -14.26 7.09
C ALA A 355 29.64 -13.35 8.29
N VAL A 356 28.82 -12.31 8.10
CA VAL A 356 28.42 -11.42 9.19
C VAL A 356 27.47 -12.12 10.17
N LEU A 357 26.59 -12.99 9.67
CA LEU A 357 25.75 -13.81 10.56
C LEU A 357 26.60 -14.74 11.44
N ALA A 358 27.59 -15.42 10.85
CA ALA A 358 28.53 -16.25 11.62
C ALA A 358 29.35 -15.41 12.63
N LEU A 359 29.68 -14.15 12.29
CA LEU A 359 30.33 -13.21 13.19
C LEU A 359 29.40 -12.83 14.35
N TYR A 360 28.14 -12.52 14.08
CA TYR A 360 27.18 -12.13 15.11
C TYR A 360 26.82 -13.28 16.05
N ASP A 361 26.74 -14.51 15.51
CA ASP A 361 26.59 -15.74 16.30
C ASP A 361 27.78 -15.95 17.25
N GLU A 362 29.03 -15.77 16.77
CA GLU A 362 30.24 -15.87 17.59
C GLU A 362 30.32 -14.76 18.66
N LEU A 363 29.72 -13.60 18.39
CA LEU A 363 29.56 -12.51 19.37
C LEU A 363 28.41 -12.75 20.36
N GLY A 364 27.60 -13.80 20.16
CA GLY A 364 26.43 -14.13 20.98
C GLY A 364 25.30 -13.12 20.81
N LEU A 365 25.16 -12.51 19.62
CA LEU A 365 24.11 -11.54 19.31
C LEU A 365 22.88 -12.23 18.75
N ASP A 366 21.74 -12.03 19.38
CA ASP A 366 20.46 -12.43 18.80
C ASP A 366 20.14 -11.53 17.58
N THR A 367 20.11 -12.14 16.40
CA THR A 367 20.06 -11.42 15.12
C THR A 367 18.73 -11.64 14.40
N TYR A 368 18.06 -10.55 14.03
CA TYR A 368 16.86 -10.58 13.20
C TYR A 368 17.20 -10.25 11.75
N LEU A 369 16.61 -11.02 10.82
CA LEU A 369 16.73 -10.80 9.39
C LEU A 369 15.43 -10.22 8.83
N ALA A 370 15.53 -9.14 8.06
CA ALA A 370 14.36 -8.52 7.46
C ALA A 370 14.62 -8.00 6.05
N ALA A 371 13.54 -7.88 5.27
CA ALA A 371 13.55 -7.25 3.96
C ALA A 371 12.23 -6.49 3.72
N PRO A 372 12.19 -5.51 2.79
CA PRO A 372 10.97 -4.75 2.51
C PRO A 372 9.83 -5.59 1.93
N THR A 373 10.13 -6.66 1.18
CA THR A 373 9.14 -7.49 0.50
C THR A 373 9.19 -8.95 0.96
N GLY A 374 8.06 -9.67 0.86
CA GLY A 374 7.97 -11.08 1.21
C GLY A 374 8.94 -11.96 0.40
N ARG A 375 9.11 -11.66 -0.88
CA ARG A 375 10.04 -12.39 -1.75
C ARG A 375 11.50 -12.20 -1.37
N ALA A 376 11.90 -10.97 -1.06
CA ALA A 376 13.26 -10.70 -0.61
C ALA A 376 13.54 -11.38 0.74
N ALA A 377 12.57 -11.35 1.66
CA ALA A 377 12.67 -12.05 2.95
C ALA A 377 12.79 -13.58 2.77
N LYS A 378 11.93 -14.18 1.94
CA LYS A 378 12.01 -15.63 1.62
C LYS A 378 13.37 -16.01 1.04
N ARG A 379 13.85 -15.25 0.04
CA ARG A 379 15.17 -15.45 -0.53
C ARG A 379 16.29 -15.34 0.50
N MET A 380 16.20 -14.36 1.38
CA MET A 380 17.15 -14.16 2.46
C MET A 380 17.16 -15.38 3.41
N SER A 381 15.97 -15.90 3.76
CA SER A 381 15.86 -17.13 4.58
C SER A 381 16.52 -18.34 3.91
N GLU A 382 16.23 -18.58 2.63
CA GLU A 382 16.80 -19.69 1.87
C GLU A 382 18.33 -19.60 1.75
N LEU A 383 18.86 -18.40 1.55
CA LEU A 383 20.28 -18.16 1.38
C LEU A 383 21.04 -18.20 2.71
N CYS A 384 20.48 -17.66 3.77
CA CYS A 384 21.13 -17.58 5.07
C CYS A 384 20.88 -18.82 5.96
N GLY A 385 19.89 -19.65 5.64
CA GLY A 385 19.50 -20.80 6.46
C GLY A 385 18.85 -20.41 7.81
N MET A 386 18.37 -19.16 7.91
CA MET A 386 17.77 -18.57 9.10
C MET A 386 16.47 -17.87 8.71
N GLU A 387 15.45 -17.89 9.57
CA GLU A 387 14.17 -17.22 9.26
C GLU A 387 14.36 -15.73 9.09
N ALA A 388 13.91 -15.20 7.97
CA ALA A 388 13.79 -13.77 7.70
C ALA A 388 12.32 -13.39 7.50
N SER A 389 11.95 -12.19 7.90
CA SER A 389 10.58 -11.69 7.77
C SER A 389 10.54 -10.39 6.96
N THR A 390 9.33 -9.96 6.56
CA THR A 390 9.19 -8.60 6.08
C THR A 390 9.41 -7.61 7.23
N ILE A 391 9.93 -6.41 6.93
CA ILE A 391 10.09 -5.34 7.92
C ILE A 391 8.76 -5.08 8.63
N HIS A 392 7.65 -5.02 7.90
CA HIS A 392 6.32 -4.83 8.46
C HIS A 392 5.96 -5.94 9.47
N ARG A 393 6.22 -7.21 9.14
CA ARG A 393 5.96 -8.33 10.06
C ARG A 393 6.88 -8.28 11.28
N MET A 394 8.14 -7.95 11.11
CA MET A 394 9.11 -7.76 12.20
C MET A 394 8.64 -6.70 13.18
N LEU A 395 8.07 -5.59 12.68
CA LEU A 395 7.53 -4.51 13.48
C LEU A 395 6.11 -4.78 14.02
N GLY A 396 5.52 -5.94 13.72
CA GLY A 396 4.16 -6.27 14.17
C GLY A 396 3.09 -5.36 13.57
N ALA A 397 3.24 -5.00 12.29
CA ALA A 397 2.32 -4.13 11.60
C ALA A 397 0.90 -4.69 11.57
N LYS A 398 -0.07 -3.85 11.90
CA LYS A 398 -1.51 -4.11 11.85
C LYS A 398 -2.22 -2.92 11.24
N MET A 399 -3.38 -3.14 10.65
CA MET A 399 -4.23 -2.02 10.28
C MET A 399 -4.85 -1.43 11.55
N SER A 400 -4.97 -0.12 11.60
CA SER A 400 -5.74 0.57 12.64
C SER A 400 -7.22 0.16 12.55
N GLU A 401 -7.96 0.36 13.61
CA GLU A 401 -9.39 0.01 13.65
C GLU A 401 -10.23 0.71 12.56
N ASP A 402 -9.76 1.84 12.04
CA ASP A 402 -10.38 2.56 10.92
C ASP A 402 -10.02 1.95 9.54
N GLY A 403 -9.05 1.01 9.48
CA GLY A 403 -8.62 0.36 8.26
C GLY A 403 -7.78 1.22 7.30
N GLU A 404 -7.28 2.38 7.75
CA GLU A 404 -6.58 3.35 6.88
C GLU A 404 -5.10 3.48 7.17
N THR A 405 -4.70 3.41 8.44
CA THR A 405 -3.31 3.60 8.83
C THR A 405 -2.68 2.29 9.29
N VAL A 406 -1.39 2.13 8.99
CA VAL A 406 -0.60 1.02 9.51
C VAL A 406 -0.03 1.42 10.87
N ILE A 407 -0.38 0.66 11.89
CA ILE A 407 0.17 0.81 13.24
C ILE A 407 1.21 -0.28 13.44
N PHE A 408 2.36 0.09 13.96
CA PHE A 408 3.40 -0.86 14.33
C PHE A 408 3.26 -1.24 15.81
N GLY A 409 3.29 -2.55 16.09
CA GLY A 409 3.25 -3.07 17.47
C GLY A 409 4.60 -3.00 18.17
N LYS A 410 5.68 -2.73 17.41
CA LYS A 410 7.02 -2.50 17.93
C LYS A 410 7.41 -1.05 17.67
N ASP A 411 7.73 -0.34 18.73
CA ASP A 411 8.01 1.10 18.74
C ASP A 411 8.98 1.50 19.87
N GLU A 412 8.86 2.73 20.37
CA GLU A 412 9.70 3.24 21.46
C GLU A 412 9.36 2.61 22.82
N ASP A 413 8.13 2.18 23.02
CA ASP A 413 7.63 1.58 24.27
C ASP A 413 7.78 0.06 24.27
N ASP A 414 7.66 -0.60 23.13
CA ASP A 414 7.84 -2.06 22.95
C ASP A 414 8.92 -2.39 21.92
N LYS A 415 10.17 -2.41 22.36
CA LYS A 415 11.36 -2.66 21.53
C LYS A 415 11.43 -4.10 21.01
N LEU A 416 12.09 -4.26 19.86
CA LEU A 416 12.51 -5.58 19.37
C LEU A 416 13.45 -6.24 20.37
N ALA A 417 13.30 -7.55 20.56
CA ALA A 417 14.11 -8.30 21.51
C ALA A 417 15.57 -8.49 21.06
N CYS A 418 15.85 -8.38 19.74
CA CYS A 418 17.15 -8.66 19.13
C CYS A 418 18.28 -7.71 19.57
N ASP A 419 19.51 -8.19 19.38
CA ASP A 419 20.77 -7.43 19.62
C ASP A 419 21.37 -6.92 18.30
N ALA A 420 20.96 -7.50 17.17
CA ALA A 420 21.33 -7.06 15.85
C ALA A 420 20.14 -7.20 14.86
N VAL A 421 20.06 -6.31 13.91
CA VAL A 421 19.12 -6.41 12.78
C VAL A 421 19.90 -6.29 11.47
N ILE A 422 19.61 -7.17 10.54
CA ILE A 422 20.15 -7.12 9.17
C ILE A 422 18.99 -6.90 8.21
N ILE A 423 19.07 -5.84 7.42
CA ILE A 423 18.04 -5.48 6.45
C ILE A 423 18.63 -5.53 5.05
N ASP A 424 18.08 -6.40 4.21
CA ASP A 424 18.44 -6.48 2.78
C ASP A 424 17.46 -5.66 1.93
N GLU A 425 17.84 -5.36 0.68
CA GLU A 425 17.09 -4.51 -0.26
C GLU A 425 16.74 -3.13 0.31
N CYS A 426 17.66 -2.51 1.05
CA CYS A 426 17.44 -1.23 1.74
C CYS A 426 17.14 -0.05 0.81
N SER A 427 17.43 -0.15 -0.49
CA SER A 427 17.03 0.86 -1.49
C SER A 427 15.52 1.11 -1.55
N MET A 428 14.72 0.14 -1.10
CA MET A 428 13.25 0.21 -1.07
C MET A 428 12.66 0.79 0.24
N VAL A 429 13.51 1.07 1.26
CA VAL A 429 13.08 1.59 2.55
C VAL A 429 12.95 3.12 2.48
N ASP A 430 11.75 3.64 2.73
CA ASP A 430 11.47 5.07 2.81
C ASP A 430 11.74 5.65 4.21
N ILE A 431 11.57 6.97 4.37
CA ILE A 431 11.90 7.65 5.61
C ILE A 431 10.95 7.26 6.76
N THR A 432 9.69 7.01 6.45
CA THR A 432 8.68 6.63 7.46
C THR A 432 8.99 5.25 8.02
N LEU A 433 9.28 4.30 7.13
CA LEU A 433 9.62 2.92 7.52
C LEU A 433 10.97 2.87 8.25
N MET A 434 11.97 3.66 7.83
CA MET A 434 13.26 3.74 8.53
C MET A 434 13.09 4.31 9.94
N SER A 435 12.30 5.38 10.08
CA SER A 435 11.97 5.93 11.39
C SER A 435 11.30 4.90 12.30
N ALA A 436 10.34 4.13 11.79
CA ALA A 436 9.67 3.06 12.53
C ALA A 436 10.65 1.95 12.96
N ILE A 437 11.57 1.53 12.09
CA ILE A 437 12.61 0.57 12.43
C ILE A 437 13.46 1.10 13.59
N LEU A 438 13.97 2.31 13.45
CA LEU A 438 14.86 2.92 14.46
C LEU A 438 14.18 3.13 15.81
N LYS A 439 12.89 3.46 15.82
CA LYS A 439 12.04 3.55 17.01
C LYS A 439 11.93 2.22 17.73
N ALA A 440 11.81 1.12 17.00
CA ALA A 440 11.71 -0.24 17.55
C ALA A 440 13.04 -0.83 18.04
N LEU A 441 14.20 -0.26 17.68
CA LEU A 441 15.49 -0.80 18.09
C LEU A 441 15.88 -0.40 19.51
N LYS A 442 16.51 -1.34 20.25
CA LYS A 442 17.19 -1.03 21.51
C LYS A 442 18.33 -0.01 21.29
N PRO A 443 18.74 0.77 22.31
CA PRO A 443 19.84 1.74 22.18
C PRO A 443 21.13 1.16 21.59
N ASN A 444 21.50 -0.05 21.99
CA ASN A 444 22.75 -0.72 21.61
C ASN A 444 22.57 -1.79 20.52
N CYS A 445 21.39 -1.87 19.90
CA CYS A 445 21.14 -2.81 18.82
C CYS A 445 21.98 -2.44 17.58
N ARG A 446 22.68 -3.42 17.01
CA ARG A 446 23.45 -3.22 15.77
C ARG A 446 22.53 -3.27 14.57
N MET A 447 22.84 -2.46 13.56
CA MET A 447 22.07 -2.42 12.30
C MET A 447 22.99 -2.56 11.10
N LEU A 448 22.77 -3.61 10.31
CA LEU A 448 23.43 -3.81 9.03
C LEU A 448 22.43 -3.57 7.90
N LEU A 449 22.71 -2.61 7.04
CA LEU A 449 21.92 -2.25 5.88
C LEU A 449 22.60 -2.73 4.61
N VAL A 450 21.92 -3.57 3.85
CA VAL A 450 22.43 -4.12 2.60
C VAL A 450 21.51 -3.72 1.45
N GLY A 451 22.08 -3.35 0.32
CA GLY A 451 21.30 -2.92 -0.82
C GLY A 451 22.15 -2.58 -2.04
N ASP A 452 21.51 -1.99 -3.01
CA ASP A 452 22.12 -1.48 -4.22
C ASP A 452 21.67 -0.03 -4.41
N ALA A 453 22.60 0.91 -4.19
CA ALA A 453 22.32 2.35 -4.24
C ALA A 453 21.96 2.87 -5.64
N ASP A 454 22.26 2.08 -6.68
CA ASP A 454 22.04 2.44 -8.07
C ASP A 454 20.70 1.91 -8.63
N GLN A 455 20.02 1.05 -7.86
CA GLN A 455 18.64 0.64 -8.16
C GLN A 455 17.64 1.78 -7.89
N LEU A 456 16.41 1.54 -8.32
CA LEU A 456 15.32 2.49 -8.08
C LEU A 456 15.14 2.73 -6.56
N PRO A 457 14.92 3.99 -6.16
CA PRO A 457 14.64 4.33 -4.76
C PRO A 457 13.28 3.77 -4.30
N SER A 458 13.00 3.92 -3.00
CA SER A 458 11.69 3.59 -2.39
C SER A 458 10.53 4.24 -3.15
N VAL A 459 9.35 3.67 -3.08
CA VAL A 459 8.13 4.31 -3.60
C VAL A 459 7.73 5.49 -2.71
N GLY A 460 7.83 5.33 -1.39
CA GLY A 460 7.52 6.37 -0.41
C GLY A 460 8.56 7.49 -0.32
N PRO A 461 8.34 8.47 0.58
CA PRO A 461 9.13 9.69 0.67
C PRO A 461 10.56 9.46 1.15
N GLY A 462 11.47 10.27 0.61
CA GLY A 462 12.91 10.23 0.91
C GLY A 462 13.71 9.31 -0.02
N ASN A 463 15.02 9.37 0.14
CA ASN A 463 15.98 8.49 -0.52
C ASN A 463 17.02 8.01 0.50
N VAL A 464 16.50 7.39 1.58
CA VAL A 464 17.22 7.13 2.82
C VAL A 464 18.55 6.45 2.60
N PHE A 465 18.57 5.32 1.87
CA PHE A 465 19.79 4.55 1.66
C PHE A 465 20.87 5.34 0.92
N SER A 466 20.50 6.06 -0.13
CA SER A 466 21.42 6.91 -0.88
C SER A 466 21.86 8.15 -0.08
N ASP A 467 20.94 8.76 0.68
CA ASP A 467 21.25 9.94 1.50
C ASP A 467 22.22 9.60 2.64
N MET A 468 22.05 8.43 3.27
CA MET A 468 22.98 7.93 4.30
C MET A 468 24.37 7.69 3.71
N ILE A 469 24.49 7.03 2.54
CA ILE A 469 25.76 6.79 1.85
C ILE A 469 26.44 8.13 1.49
N ARG A 470 25.68 9.06 0.90
CA ARG A 470 26.19 10.35 0.43
C ARG A 470 26.49 11.32 1.57
N SER A 471 25.99 11.10 2.77
CA SER A 471 26.35 11.90 3.93
C SER A 471 27.82 11.71 4.35
N GLY A 472 28.38 10.53 4.08
CA GLY A 472 29.73 10.15 4.50
C GLY A 472 29.86 9.87 6.01
N VAL A 473 28.78 9.96 6.78
CA VAL A 473 28.76 9.77 8.24
C VAL A 473 28.67 8.30 8.61
N VAL A 474 27.86 7.54 7.86
CA VAL A 474 27.66 6.12 8.13
C VAL A 474 28.76 5.29 7.49
N PRO A 475 29.47 4.42 8.24
CA PRO A 475 30.44 3.49 7.66
C PRO A 475 29.81 2.72 6.48
N THR A 476 30.45 2.81 5.31
CA THR A 476 29.92 2.26 4.07
C THR A 476 31.00 1.49 3.31
N VAL A 477 30.68 0.26 2.92
CA VAL A 477 31.53 -0.55 2.04
C VAL A 477 30.88 -0.67 0.68
N HIS A 478 31.62 -0.25 -0.34
CA HIS A 478 31.23 -0.35 -1.75
C HIS A 478 31.84 -1.59 -2.39
N LEU A 479 31.02 -2.58 -2.71
CA LEU A 479 31.44 -3.80 -3.39
C LEU A 479 31.49 -3.56 -4.89
N THR A 480 32.67 -3.47 -5.46
CA THR A 480 32.89 -3.20 -6.89
C THR A 480 33.37 -4.42 -7.66
N GLU A 481 33.90 -5.43 -6.98
CA GLU A 481 34.46 -6.62 -7.63
C GLU A 481 33.36 -7.60 -8.07
N ILE A 482 33.43 -8.02 -9.34
CA ILE A 482 32.53 -9.03 -9.92
C ILE A 482 33.22 -10.39 -9.81
N PHE A 483 32.58 -11.34 -9.14
CA PHE A 483 33.20 -12.65 -8.94
C PHE A 483 33.21 -13.51 -10.21
N ARG A 484 34.29 -14.28 -10.37
CA ARG A 484 34.64 -15.08 -11.54
C ARG A 484 33.52 -15.94 -12.13
N GLN A 485 32.64 -16.49 -11.29
CA GLN A 485 31.49 -17.30 -11.73
C GLN A 485 30.44 -16.49 -12.53
N LYS A 486 30.46 -15.15 -12.42
CA LYS A 486 29.56 -14.22 -13.14
C LYS A 486 30.31 -13.23 -14.03
N ALA A 487 31.64 -13.31 -14.08
CA ALA A 487 32.47 -12.40 -14.90
C ALA A 487 32.18 -12.56 -16.41
N ASP A 488 31.77 -13.76 -16.84
CA ASP A 488 31.42 -14.06 -18.24
C ASP A 488 29.94 -13.71 -18.57
N SER A 489 29.13 -13.35 -17.55
CA SER A 489 27.74 -12.95 -17.75
C SER A 489 27.66 -11.57 -18.40
N ARG A 490 27.04 -11.51 -19.59
CA ARG A 490 26.75 -10.24 -20.25
C ARG A 490 25.70 -9.43 -19.54
N ILE A 491 24.75 -10.08 -18.85
CA ILE A 491 23.76 -9.38 -18.01
C ILE A 491 24.49 -8.54 -16.97
N VAL A 492 25.44 -9.12 -16.24
CA VAL A 492 26.20 -8.44 -15.20
C VAL A 492 27.09 -7.34 -15.79
N ARG A 493 27.87 -7.66 -16.83
CA ARG A 493 28.72 -6.69 -17.50
C ARG A 493 27.94 -5.49 -18.04
N ASN A 494 26.85 -5.76 -18.75
CA ASN A 494 26.02 -4.70 -19.34
C ASN A 494 25.30 -3.88 -18.24
N ALA A 495 24.87 -4.49 -17.16
CA ALA A 495 24.31 -3.76 -16.01
C ALA A 495 25.31 -2.74 -15.44
N HIS A 496 26.59 -3.15 -15.26
CA HIS A 496 27.62 -2.23 -14.78
C HIS A 496 27.96 -1.13 -15.80
N MET A 497 27.98 -1.43 -17.11
CA MET A 497 28.15 -0.41 -18.15
C MET A 497 26.99 0.59 -18.13
N ILE A 498 25.74 0.10 -18.12
CA ILE A 498 24.54 0.95 -18.04
C ILE A 498 24.63 1.86 -16.82
N ASN A 499 24.99 1.32 -15.66
CA ASN A 499 25.09 2.10 -14.43
C ASN A 499 26.10 3.25 -14.53
N ARG A 500 27.26 3.02 -15.17
CA ARG A 500 28.27 4.06 -15.42
C ARG A 500 27.89 5.04 -16.54
N GLY A 501 26.79 4.79 -17.26
CA GLY A 501 26.39 5.58 -18.42
C GLY A 501 27.12 5.20 -19.69
N GLU A 502 27.78 4.05 -19.70
CA GLU A 502 28.43 3.47 -20.88
C GLU A 502 27.41 2.68 -21.70
N HIS A 503 27.51 2.73 -23.01
CA HIS A 503 26.60 2.02 -23.91
C HIS A 503 27.11 0.61 -24.21
N PRO A 504 26.41 -0.45 -23.76
CA PRO A 504 26.74 -1.81 -24.18
C PRO A 504 26.54 -2.02 -25.67
N ASP A 505 27.31 -2.93 -26.26
CA ASP A 505 27.03 -3.39 -27.63
C ASP A 505 25.81 -4.33 -27.65
N PHE A 506 24.67 -3.77 -28.00
CA PHE A 506 23.44 -4.53 -28.12
C PHE A 506 23.33 -5.40 -29.37
N ASN A 507 24.26 -5.29 -30.35
CA ASN A 507 24.26 -6.10 -31.57
C ASN A 507 24.83 -7.50 -31.33
N GLU A 508 25.67 -7.66 -30.33
CA GLU A 508 26.15 -8.97 -29.93
C GLU A 508 25.02 -9.78 -29.25
N ASN A 509 24.43 -10.73 -29.97
CA ASN A 509 23.38 -11.61 -29.45
C ASN A 509 23.97 -12.97 -29.08
N SER A 510 24.58 -13.07 -27.91
CA SER A 510 25.18 -14.31 -27.41
C SER A 510 25.10 -14.45 -25.90
N GLY A 511 25.35 -15.63 -25.37
CA GLY A 511 25.37 -15.90 -23.94
C GLY A 511 24.00 -15.77 -23.29
N ASP A 512 23.92 -14.89 -22.29
CA ASP A 512 22.73 -14.69 -21.43
C ASP A 512 21.97 -13.37 -21.73
N PHE A 513 22.42 -12.60 -22.75
CA PHE A 513 21.83 -11.30 -23.06
C PHE A 513 21.53 -11.19 -24.55
N PHE A 514 20.26 -11.01 -24.91
CA PHE A 514 19.78 -10.93 -26.30
C PHE A 514 18.96 -9.67 -26.53
N ARG A 515 18.96 -9.22 -27.79
CA ARG A 515 18.17 -8.12 -28.27
C ARG A 515 17.35 -8.51 -29.50
N LEU A 516 16.08 -8.18 -29.50
CA LEU A 516 15.17 -8.33 -30.64
C LEU A 516 14.57 -6.97 -31.02
N ARG A 517 15.09 -6.39 -32.09
CA ARG A 517 14.65 -5.07 -32.57
C ARG A 517 13.23 -5.16 -33.11
N ARG A 518 12.31 -4.35 -32.57
CA ARG A 518 10.93 -4.18 -32.98
C ARG A 518 10.53 -2.71 -32.83
N LEU A 519 10.25 -2.05 -33.96
CA LEU A 519 9.98 -0.60 -33.97
C LEU A 519 8.50 -0.28 -33.72
N GLN A 520 7.59 -1.23 -33.99
CA GLN A 520 6.16 -1.08 -33.80
C GLN A 520 5.71 -1.83 -32.55
N GLY A 521 4.85 -1.21 -31.74
CA GLY A 521 4.38 -1.76 -30.48
C GLY A 521 3.67 -3.10 -30.64
N GLY A 522 2.77 -3.26 -31.61
CA GLY A 522 2.10 -4.52 -31.91
C GLY A 522 3.06 -5.65 -32.22
N SER A 523 4.05 -5.41 -33.10
CA SER A 523 5.11 -6.37 -33.41
C SER A 523 5.98 -6.73 -32.20
N CYS A 524 6.12 -5.80 -31.24
CA CYS A 524 6.79 -6.06 -29.98
C CYS A 524 5.97 -7.02 -29.11
N VAL A 525 4.68 -6.77 -28.97
CA VAL A 525 3.75 -7.61 -28.20
C VAL A 525 3.71 -9.04 -28.75
N ASP A 526 3.53 -9.19 -30.07
CA ASP A 526 3.50 -10.51 -30.72
C ASP A 526 4.79 -11.29 -30.47
N THR A 527 5.95 -10.60 -30.57
CA THR A 527 7.25 -11.22 -30.30
C THR A 527 7.37 -11.67 -28.84
N ILE A 528 6.92 -10.85 -27.87
CA ILE A 528 6.92 -11.20 -26.46
C ILE A 528 6.04 -12.41 -26.18
N VAL A 529 4.83 -12.41 -26.73
CA VAL A 529 3.88 -13.54 -26.62
C VAL A 529 4.50 -14.83 -27.17
N GLU A 530 5.10 -14.76 -28.36
CA GLU A 530 5.76 -15.92 -29.00
C GLU A 530 6.93 -16.45 -28.17
N LEU A 531 7.76 -15.54 -27.60
CA LEU A 531 8.85 -15.91 -26.71
C LEU A 531 8.34 -16.66 -25.47
N CYS A 532 7.30 -16.16 -24.81
CA CYS A 532 6.75 -16.78 -23.62
C CYS A 532 6.04 -18.11 -23.88
N ARG A 533 5.28 -18.18 -24.99
CA ARG A 533 4.43 -19.34 -25.31
C ARG A 533 5.24 -20.51 -25.87
N ARG A 534 6.18 -20.23 -26.77
CA ARG A 534 6.82 -21.27 -27.61
C ARG A 534 8.34 -21.23 -27.56
N ARG A 535 8.96 -20.12 -27.94
CA ARG A 535 10.40 -20.11 -28.26
C ARG A 535 11.29 -20.42 -27.04
N LEU A 536 11.04 -19.83 -25.87
CA LEU A 536 11.83 -20.10 -24.68
C LEU A 536 11.54 -21.48 -24.07
N PRO A 537 10.26 -21.92 -23.95
CA PRO A 537 9.95 -23.27 -23.50
C PRO A 537 10.54 -24.38 -24.39
N GLU A 538 10.42 -24.24 -25.71
CA GLU A 538 10.88 -25.28 -26.64
C GLU A 538 12.40 -25.28 -26.82
N ASN A 539 13.01 -24.11 -27.06
CA ASN A 539 14.42 -24.02 -27.46
C ASN A 539 15.36 -23.96 -26.26
N MET A 540 14.98 -23.31 -25.16
CA MET A 540 15.85 -23.09 -24.01
C MET A 540 15.39 -23.85 -22.76
N LYS A 541 14.30 -24.62 -22.83
CA LYS A 541 13.73 -25.39 -21.72
C LYS A 541 13.41 -24.51 -20.49
N ILE A 542 13.01 -23.26 -20.75
CA ILE A 542 12.55 -22.31 -19.71
C ILE A 542 11.03 -22.25 -19.76
N PRO A 543 10.33 -22.89 -18.84
CA PRO A 543 8.85 -22.88 -18.85
C PRO A 543 8.29 -21.47 -18.60
N SER A 544 7.11 -21.20 -19.15
CA SER A 544 6.49 -19.86 -19.13
C SER A 544 6.33 -19.28 -17.72
N TYR A 545 6.11 -20.11 -16.71
CA TYR A 545 6.00 -19.64 -15.32
C TYR A 545 7.34 -19.13 -14.72
N GLN A 546 8.49 -19.46 -15.32
CA GLN A 546 9.82 -18.98 -14.94
C GLN A 546 10.25 -17.75 -15.74
N ILE A 547 9.42 -17.29 -16.67
CA ILE A 547 9.67 -16.11 -17.50
C ILE A 547 8.88 -14.94 -16.89
N GLN A 548 9.52 -13.80 -16.74
CA GLN A 548 8.86 -12.56 -16.35
C GLN A 548 8.99 -11.50 -17.44
N VAL A 549 7.84 -10.99 -17.88
CA VAL A 549 7.83 -9.83 -18.77
C VAL A 549 7.86 -8.56 -17.93
N LEU A 550 8.75 -7.63 -18.25
CA LEU A 550 8.88 -6.34 -17.60
C LEU A 550 8.63 -5.21 -18.60
N SER A 551 7.95 -4.16 -18.14
CA SER A 551 7.78 -2.92 -18.90
C SER A 551 8.00 -1.70 -18.00
N PRO A 552 8.58 -0.62 -18.50
CA PRO A 552 8.69 0.64 -17.75
C PRO A 552 7.33 1.25 -17.41
N SER A 553 6.30 1.02 -18.21
CA SER A 553 5.00 1.68 -18.09
C SER A 553 3.82 0.72 -17.91
N ARG A 554 2.72 1.24 -17.31
CA ARG A 554 1.44 0.52 -17.20
C ARG A 554 0.58 0.68 -18.46
N LYS A 555 0.59 1.89 -19.04
CA LYS A 555 -0.24 2.28 -20.19
C LYS A 555 0.52 2.16 -21.51
N GLY A 556 -0.20 2.11 -22.63
CA GLY A 556 0.33 2.00 -23.98
C GLY A 556 0.37 0.56 -24.51
N GLU A 557 0.74 0.39 -25.79
CA GLU A 557 0.74 -0.94 -26.46
C GLU A 557 1.62 -1.95 -25.75
N THR A 558 2.82 -1.56 -25.32
CA THR A 558 3.75 -2.40 -24.56
C THR A 558 3.68 -2.16 -23.04
N GLY A 559 2.65 -1.44 -22.59
CA GLY A 559 2.34 -1.28 -21.17
C GLY A 559 1.83 -2.59 -20.53
N THR A 560 2.05 -2.73 -19.23
CA THR A 560 1.69 -3.98 -18.52
C THR A 560 0.22 -4.32 -18.60
N ALA A 561 -0.69 -3.33 -18.68
CA ALA A 561 -2.12 -3.58 -18.83
C ALA A 561 -2.45 -4.35 -20.12
N ASN A 562 -1.91 -3.89 -21.26
CA ASN A 562 -2.11 -4.57 -22.54
C ASN A 562 -1.35 -5.90 -22.63
N LEU A 563 -0.09 -5.92 -22.16
CA LEU A 563 0.72 -7.13 -22.13
C LEU A 563 0.08 -8.23 -21.30
N ASN A 564 -0.50 -7.93 -20.14
CA ASN A 564 -1.21 -8.91 -19.31
C ASN A 564 -2.42 -9.50 -20.05
N LYS A 565 -3.19 -8.67 -20.73
CA LYS A 565 -4.34 -9.14 -21.55
C LYS A 565 -3.89 -10.09 -22.66
N CYS A 566 -2.86 -9.72 -23.42
CA CYS A 566 -2.34 -10.53 -24.53
C CYS A 566 -1.70 -11.84 -24.04
N LEU A 567 -0.92 -11.77 -22.96
CA LEU A 567 -0.27 -12.93 -22.37
C LEU A 567 -1.27 -13.88 -21.72
N GLN A 568 -2.28 -13.39 -21.02
CA GLN A 568 -3.37 -14.23 -20.50
C GLN A 568 -4.06 -14.99 -21.65
N ALA A 569 -4.44 -14.29 -22.72
CA ALA A 569 -5.09 -14.92 -23.87
C ALA A 569 -4.23 -16.01 -24.52
N ALA A 570 -2.90 -15.83 -24.52
CA ALA A 570 -1.97 -16.77 -25.14
C ALA A 570 -1.54 -17.93 -24.24
N LEU A 571 -1.33 -17.67 -22.93
CA LEU A 571 -0.79 -18.64 -21.97
C LEU A 571 -1.86 -19.32 -21.13
N ASN A 572 -2.96 -18.64 -20.88
CA ASN A 572 -4.10 -19.17 -20.14
C ASN A 572 -5.43 -18.86 -20.86
N PRO A 573 -5.67 -19.38 -22.09
CA PRO A 573 -6.89 -19.13 -22.81
C PRO A 573 -8.11 -19.73 -22.09
N PRO A 574 -9.33 -19.21 -22.38
CA PRO A 574 -10.56 -19.82 -21.89
C PRO A 574 -10.64 -21.28 -22.40
N ALA A 575 -11.07 -22.17 -21.54
CA ALA A 575 -11.27 -23.58 -21.86
C ALA A 575 -12.42 -24.16 -21.05
N GLU A 576 -13.02 -25.25 -21.53
CA GLU A 576 -14.05 -25.96 -20.80
C GLU A 576 -13.53 -26.40 -19.41
N GLY A 577 -14.31 -26.11 -18.35
CA GLY A 577 -13.94 -26.40 -16.97
C GLY A 577 -13.12 -25.32 -16.27
N LYS A 578 -12.60 -24.30 -16.97
CA LYS A 578 -11.99 -23.15 -16.33
C LYS A 578 -13.05 -22.16 -15.87
N LYS A 579 -13.00 -21.83 -14.58
CA LYS A 579 -13.88 -20.82 -14.00
C LYS A 579 -13.32 -19.42 -14.23
N GLU A 580 -14.22 -18.46 -14.43
CA GLU A 580 -13.88 -17.05 -14.68
C GLU A 580 -14.68 -16.12 -13.78
N LYS A 581 -14.08 -15.01 -13.39
CA LYS A 581 -14.72 -13.92 -12.66
C LYS A 581 -14.36 -12.58 -13.28
N PRO A 582 -15.31 -11.88 -13.92
CA PRO A 582 -15.12 -10.47 -14.31
C PRO A 582 -15.02 -9.56 -13.07
N PHE A 583 -14.08 -8.61 -13.14
CA PHE A 583 -13.90 -7.58 -12.13
C PHE A 583 -13.41 -6.28 -12.81
N GLY A 584 -14.27 -5.29 -12.95
CA GLY A 584 -14.00 -4.10 -13.78
C GLY A 584 -13.67 -4.50 -15.23
N ASP A 585 -12.55 -3.98 -15.74
CA ASP A 585 -12.05 -4.26 -17.10
C ASP A 585 -11.23 -5.55 -17.21
N VAL A 586 -11.11 -6.31 -16.12
CA VAL A 586 -10.26 -7.50 -16.01
C VAL A 586 -11.12 -8.74 -15.84
N ILE A 587 -10.73 -9.87 -16.46
CA ILE A 587 -11.33 -11.18 -16.23
C ILE A 587 -10.28 -12.05 -15.55
N PHE A 588 -10.51 -12.40 -14.29
CA PHE A 588 -9.70 -13.41 -13.60
C PHE A 588 -10.17 -14.82 -13.99
N ARG A 589 -9.21 -15.72 -14.16
CA ARG A 589 -9.46 -17.09 -14.61
C ARG A 589 -8.61 -18.06 -13.79
N THR A 590 -9.14 -19.25 -13.52
CA THR A 590 -8.34 -20.34 -12.93
C THR A 590 -7.09 -20.59 -13.76
N GLY A 591 -5.91 -20.61 -13.11
CA GLY A 591 -4.60 -20.68 -13.75
C GLY A 591 -3.95 -19.32 -14.01
N ASP A 592 -4.60 -18.21 -13.72
CA ASP A 592 -4.00 -16.90 -13.88
C ASP A 592 -2.91 -16.65 -12.83
N ARG A 593 -1.83 -16.05 -13.30
CA ARG A 593 -0.77 -15.54 -12.45
C ARG A 593 -1.13 -14.14 -11.97
N VAL A 594 -1.12 -13.95 -10.66
CA VAL A 594 -1.53 -12.71 -10.00
C VAL A 594 -0.49 -12.21 -9.01
N ILE A 595 -0.50 -10.92 -8.73
CA ILE A 595 0.34 -10.24 -7.74
C ILE A 595 -0.55 -9.48 -6.76
N GLN A 596 -0.25 -9.59 -5.47
CA GLN A 596 -0.82 -8.73 -4.44
C GLN A 596 -0.29 -7.30 -4.60
N THR A 597 -1.17 -6.31 -4.62
CA THR A 597 -0.81 -4.92 -4.91
C THR A 597 -0.68 -4.02 -3.69
N LYS A 598 -1.19 -4.47 -2.55
CA LYS A 598 -1.10 -3.79 -1.25
C LYS A 598 -0.99 -4.82 -0.12
N ASN A 599 -0.49 -4.40 1.04
CA ASN A 599 -0.48 -5.28 2.20
C ASN A 599 -1.92 -5.51 2.69
N ASN A 600 -2.28 -6.76 2.93
CA ASN A 600 -3.51 -7.12 3.63
C ASN A 600 -3.13 -8.06 4.78
N TYR A 601 -3.26 -7.57 6.00
CA TYR A 601 -2.81 -8.27 7.22
C TYR A 601 -3.84 -9.29 7.73
N ASP A 602 -5.08 -9.21 7.25
CA ASP A 602 -6.23 -9.96 7.78
C ASP A 602 -6.55 -11.21 6.97
N ILE A 603 -6.10 -11.28 5.71
CA ILE A 603 -6.31 -12.46 4.86
C ILE A 603 -5.72 -13.69 5.55
N VAL A 604 -6.59 -14.65 5.87
CA VAL A 604 -6.18 -15.94 6.43
C VAL A 604 -5.61 -16.82 5.33
N TRP A 605 -4.44 -17.40 5.60
CA TRP A 605 -3.83 -18.37 4.71
C TRP A 605 -3.54 -19.70 5.43
N LYS A 606 -3.46 -20.75 4.63
CA LYS A 606 -3.05 -22.09 5.04
C LYS A 606 -1.73 -22.46 4.36
N GLY A 607 -0.72 -22.79 5.14
CA GLY A 607 0.57 -23.26 4.67
C GLY A 607 0.51 -24.72 4.22
N LYS A 608 1.36 -25.09 3.27
CA LYS A 608 1.49 -26.50 2.80
C LYS A 608 1.92 -27.47 3.88
N ASN A 609 2.53 -26.98 4.94
CA ASN A 609 2.93 -27.73 6.14
C ASN A 609 1.83 -27.84 7.21
N GLY A 610 0.59 -27.39 6.91
CA GLY A 610 -0.54 -27.40 7.84
C GLY A 610 -0.58 -26.24 8.83
N GLN A 611 0.37 -25.33 8.81
CA GLN A 611 0.31 -24.10 9.58
C GLN A 611 -0.76 -23.14 9.01
N SER A 612 -1.36 -22.35 9.86
CA SER A 612 -2.27 -21.26 9.47
C SER A 612 -1.72 -19.94 9.99
N GLY A 613 -1.96 -18.89 9.26
CA GLY A 613 -1.58 -17.54 9.65
C GLY A 613 -2.39 -16.50 8.92
N THR A 614 -2.06 -15.23 9.13
CA THR A 614 -2.68 -14.09 8.47
C THR A 614 -1.63 -13.29 7.70
N GLY A 615 -2.09 -12.53 6.71
CA GLY A 615 -1.32 -11.58 5.94
C GLY A 615 -0.79 -12.09 4.59
N VAL A 616 -1.16 -11.34 3.54
CA VAL A 616 -0.57 -11.40 2.20
C VAL A 616 -0.04 -10.01 1.88
N TYR A 617 1.18 -9.94 1.37
CA TYR A 617 1.90 -8.67 1.28
C TYR A 617 2.08 -8.20 -0.15
N ASN A 618 2.23 -6.90 -0.31
CA ASN A 618 2.53 -6.29 -1.60
C ASN A 618 3.76 -6.94 -2.25
N GLY A 619 3.61 -7.34 -3.51
CA GLY A 619 4.65 -8.04 -4.27
C GLY A 619 4.57 -9.58 -4.20
N ASP A 620 3.75 -10.17 -3.33
CA ASP A 620 3.52 -11.62 -3.32
C ASP A 620 2.88 -12.03 -4.65
N ILE A 621 3.49 -12.99 -5.36
CA ILE A 621 2.96 -13.52 -6.63
C ILE A 621 2.45 -14.94 -6.41
N GLY A 622 1.23 -15.17 -6.88
CA GLY A 622 0.58 -16.48 -6.80
C GLY A 622 -0.14 -16.86 -8.09
N THR A 623 -0.80 -18.00 -8.04
CA THR A 623 -1.63 -18.52 -9.14
C THR A 623 -3.03 -18.76 -8.62
N ILE A 624 -4.04 -18.32 -9.35
CA ILE A 624 -5.44 -18.62 -9.04
C ILE A 624 -5.67 -20.11 -9.27
N THR A 625 -5.97 -20.84 -8.20
CA THR A 625 -6.24 -22.28 -8.25
C THR A 625 -7.70 -22.62 -8.32
N ASP A 626 -8.56 -21.81 -7.74
CA ASP A 626 -10.02 -21.97 -7.83
C ASP A 626 -10.76 -20.62 -7.76
N ILE A 627 -11.93 -20.60 -8.37
CA ILE A 627 -12.91 -19.52 -8.30
C ILE A 627 -14.25 -20.15 -7.92
N ASP A 628 -14.69 -19.90 -6.70
CA ASP A 628 -15.96 -20.41 -6.18
C ASP A 628 -17.01 -19.30 -6.26
N THR A 629 -17.96 -19.47 -7.21
CA THR A 629 -19.04 -18.52 -7.37
C THR A 629 -20.13 -18.67 -6.32
N ALA A 630 -20.21 -19.86 -5.65
CA ALA A 630 -21.18 -20.09 -4.60
C ALA A 630 -20.75 -19.44 -3.28
N GLU A 631 -19.47 -19.46 -2.99
CA GLU A 631 -18.90 -18.84 -1.79
C GLU A 631 -18.23 -17.48 -2.09
N GLU A 632 -18.48 -16.92 -3.27
CA GLU A 632 -17.98 -15.60 -3.75
C GLU A 632 -16.51 -15.40 -3.48
N SER A 633 -15.67 -16.37 -3.79
CA SER A 633 -14.28 -16.34 -3.43
C SER A 633 -13.33 -16.82 -4.52
N VAL A 634 -12.09 -16.33 -4.45
CA VAL A 634 -10.96 -16.74 -5.28
C VAL A 634 -9.87 -17.29 -4.38
N THR A 635 -9.38 -18.46 -4.72
CA THR A 635 -8.26 -19.10 -4.03
C THR A 635 -6.97 -18.88 -4.81
N VAL A 636 -5.96 -18.33 -4.15
CA VAL A 636 -4.63 -18.05 -4.73
C VAL A 636 -3.57 -18.87 -4.00
N ASP A 637 -2.78 -19.63 -4.75
CA ASP A 637 -1.60 -20.37 -4.25
C ASP A 637 -0.33 -19.53 -4.43
N TYR A 638 0.33 -19.19 -3.32
CA TYR A 638 1.55 -18.39 -3.20
C TYR A 638 2.80 -19.25 -2.97
N GLU A 639 2.91 -20.43 -3.58
CA GLU A 639 4.01 -21.39 -3.44
C GLU A 639 4.10 -22.07 -2.06
N ASP A 640 4.13 -21.34 -0.96
CA ASP A 640 4.27 -21.82 0.43
C ASP A 640 2.94 -21.82 1.19
N LYS A 641 2.01 -20.99 0.76
CA LYS A 641 0.71 -20.75 1.41
C LYS A 641 -0.40 -20.57 0.39
N THR A 642 -1.61 -20.91 0.78
CA THR A 642 -2.83 -20.71 0.00
C THR A 642 -3.73 -19.73 0.73
N ALA A 643 -4.15 -18.68 0.07
CA ALA A 643 -5.02 -17.64 0.61
C ALA A 643 -6.34 -17.56 -0.15
N ARG A 644 -7.42 -17.19 0.55
CA ARG A 644 -8.75 -17.07 0.00
C ARG A 644 -9.21 -15.61 0.05
N TYR A 645 -9.64 -15.08 -1.09
CA TYR A 645 -10.12 -13.73 -1.30
C TYR A 645 -11.61 -13.72 -1.51
N GLY A 646 -12.36 -12.89 -0.80
CA GLY A 646 -13.71 -12.54 -1.20
C GLY A 646 -13.70 -11.73 -2.50
N PHE A 647 -14.81 -11.76 -3.24
CA PHE A 647 -14.87 -11.02 -4.51
C PHE A 647 -14.70 -9.51 -4.33
N GLU A 648 -15.05 -8.97 -3.18
CA GLU A 648 -14.81 -7.58 -2.79
C GLU A 648 -13.32 -7.22 -2.67
N MET A 649 -12.48 -8.21 -2.38
CA MET A 649 -11.03 -8.03 -2.23
C MET A 649 -10.26 -8.15 -3.57
N LEU A 650 -10.92 -8.46 -4.69
CA LEU A 650 -10.24 -8.65 -5.98
C LEU A 650 -9.53 -7.39 -6.50
N GLY A 651 -9.89 -6.21 -5.99
CA GLY A 651 -9.15 -4.96 -6.23
C GLY A 651 -7.73 -4.94 -5.63
N GLU A 652 -7.39 -5.91 -4.78
CA GLU A 652 -6.06 -6.03 -4.18
C GLU A 652 -5.09 -6.87 -4.99
N ILE A 653 -5.56 -7.59 -6.00
CA ILE A 653 -4.74 -8.40 -6.89
C ILE A 653 -4.82 -7.89 -8.33
N GLU A 654 -3.71 -8.05 -9.06
CA GLU A 654 -3.63 -7.77 -10.50
C GLU A 654 -2.96 -8.95 -11.22
N HIS A 655 -3.18 -9.07 -12.54
CA HIS A 655 -2.42 -10.03 -13.35
C HIS A 655 -0.91 -9.78 -13.27
N ALA A 656 -0.12 -10.84 -13.19
CA ALA A 656 1.32 -10.81 -13.04
C ALA A 656 2.09 -11.49 -14.20
N TRP A 657 1.46 -11.67 -15.37
CA TRP A 657 2.15 -12.12 -16.57
C TRP A 657 3.20 -11.10 -17.03
N ALA A 658 2.87 -9.82 -16.93
CA ALA A 658 3.77 -8.69 -17.12
C ALA A 658 3.70 -7.75 -15.90
N LEU A 659 4.85 -7.27 -15.43
CA LEU A 659 4.99 -6.35 -14.31
C LEU A 659 5.70 -5.07 -14.73
N THR A 660 5.41 -3.96 -14.03
CA THR A 660 6.27 -2.79 -14.14
C THR A 660 7.61 -3.05 -13.48
N VAL A 661 8.66 -2.37 -13.95
CA VAL A 661 10.00 -2.50 -13.35
C VAL A 661 9.97 -2.17 -11.85
N HIS A 662 9.16 -1.20 -11.42
CA HIS A 662 8.97 -0.87 -10.00
C HIS A 662 8.40 -2.04 -9.19
N LYS A 663 7.37 -2.72 -9.71
CA LYS A 663 6.77 -3.89 -9.04
C LYS A 663 7.66 -5.13 -9.05
N SER A 664 8.75 -5.14 -9.83
CA SER A 664 9.73 -6.23 -9.86
C SER A 664 10.89 -6.05 -8.87
N GLN A 665 10.96 -4.92 -8.17
CA GLN A 665 11.98 -4.68 -7.14
C GLN A 665 11.95 -5.77 -6.05
N GLY A 666 13.10 -6.12 -5.49
CA GLY A 666 13.24 -7.21 -4.51
C GLY A 666 13.02 -8.61 -5.08
N SER A 667 12.73 -8.76 -6.39
CA SER A 667 12.52 -10.04 -7.04
C SER A 667 13.58 -10.30 -8.10
N GLU A 668 13.94 -11.57 -8.31
CA GLU A 668 14.79 -12.02 -9.42
C GLU A 668 14.09 -13.17 -10.15
N TYR A 669 14.28 -13.23 -11.46
CA TYR A 669 13.62 -14.22 -12.32
C TYR A 669 14.66 -14.97 -13.14
N ARG A 670 14.38 -16.24 -13.44
CA ARG A 670 15.25 -17.06 -14.27
C ARG A 670 15.47 -16.43 -15.64
N ALA A 671 14.37 -16.04 -16.31
CA ALA A 671 14.41 -15.31 -17.56
C ALA A 671 13.55 -14.02 -17.48
N VAL A 672 14.08 -12.93 -18.01
CA VAL A 672 13.39 -11.64 -18.13
C VAL A 672 13.25 -11.26 -19.59
N ILE A 673 12.06 -10.85 -19.98
CA ILE A 673 11.79 -10.19 -21.26
C ILE A 673 11.46 -8.73 -20.96
N LEU A 674 12.32 -7.81 -21.41
CA LEU A 674 12.14 -6.38 -21.20
C LEU A 674 11.56 -5.73 -22.45
N ALA A 675 10.33 -5.21 -22.34
CA ALA A 675 9.66 -4.45 -23.39
C ALA A 675 10.16 -3.01 -23.40
N LEU A 676 10.80 -2.58 -24.50
CA LEU A 676 11.39 -1.24 -24.66
C LEU A 676 10.81 -0.54 -25.89
N ASN A 677 9.75 0.22 -25.68
CA ASN A 677 9.18 1.08 -26.72
C ASN A 677 9.05 2.53 -26.21
N PRO A 678 8.95 3.51 -27.11
CA PRO A 678 8.67 4.89 -26.72
C PRO A 678 7.45 4.97 -25.82
N GLY A 679 7.60 5.58 -24.66
CA GLY A 679 6.55 5.71 -23.64
C GLY A 679 6.68 7.00 -22.87
N VAL A 680 6.15 7.05 -21.66
CA VAL A 680 6.23 8.21 -20.77
C VAL A 680 7.69 8.53 -20.46
N GLN A 681 8.21 9.65 -20.93
CA GLN A 681 9.63 10.02 -20.84
C GLN A 681 10.17 10.01 -19.40
N MET A 682 9.34 10.36 -18.42
CA MET A 682 9.72 10.35 -16.99
C MET A 682 10.11 8.95 -16.48
N LEU A 683 9.60 7.89 -17.10
CA LEU A 683 9.90 6.50 -16.74
C LEU A 683 11.11 5.92 -17.52
N LEU A 684 11.60 6.63 -18.52
CA LEU A 684 12.71 6.20 -19.35
C LEU A 684 14.04 6.74 -18.79
N THR A 685 14.45 6.21 -17.63
CA THR A 685 15.68 6.61 -16.93
C THR A 685 16.67 5.47 -16.83
N ARG A 686 17.96 5.82 -16.61
CA ARG A 686 19.04 4.85 -16.40
C ARG A 686 18.72 3.89 -15.24
N GLY A 687 18.22 4.39 -14.11
CA GLY A 687 17.88 3.57 -12.95
C GLY A 687 16.79 2.53 -13.24
N VAL A 688 15.77 2.88 -14.06
CA VAL A 688 14.73 1.93 -14.50
C VAL A 688 15.35 0.83 -15.37
N LEU A 689 16.20 1.17 -16.33
CA LEU A 689 16.85 0.19 -17.19
C LEU A 689 17.79 -0.72 -16.39
N TYR A 690 18.62 -0.14 -15.54
CA TYR A 690 19.52 -0.87 -14.65
C TYR A 690 18.77 -1.86 -13.75
N THR A 691 17.72 -1.38 -13.08
CA THR A 691 16.90 -2.23 -12.22
C THR A 691 16.25 -3.37 -13.02
N ALA A 692 15.73 -3.11 -14.22
CA ALA A 692 15.15 -4.15 -15.07
C ALA A 692 16.17 -5.23 -15.49
N VAL A 693 17.37 -4.81 -15.92
CA VAL A 693 18.45 -5.72 -16.33
C VAL A 693 18.90 -6.61 -15.16
N THR A 694 19.01 -6.03 -13.97
CA THR A 694 19.45 -6.74 -12.76
C THR A 694 18.42 -7.73 -12.20
N ARG A 695 17.19 -7.77 -12.74
CA ARG A 695 16.18 -8.78 -12.35
C ARG A 695 16.40 -10.13 -13.01
N ALA A 696 17.21 -10.22 -14.05
CA ALA A 696 17.49 -11.47 -14.77
C ALA A 696 18.62 -12.27 -14.13
N LYS A 697 18.42 -13.59 -13.93
CA LYS A 697 19.44 -14.51 -13.40
C LYS A 697 20.22 -15.22 -14.50
N GLU A 698 19.51 -15.82 -15.47
CA GLU A 698 20.09 -16.69 -16.50
C GLU A 698 19.92 -16.14 -17.91
N LEU A 699 18.85 -15.37 -18.16
CA LEU A 699 18.54 -14.87 -19.50
C LEU A 699 17.84 -13.53 -19.45
N LEU A 700 18.34 -12.59 -20.24
CA LEU A 700 17.65 -11.33 -20.54
C LEU A 700 17.43 -11.18 -22.05
N ILE A 701 16.20 -10.88 -22.44
CA ILE A 701 15.85 -10.53 -23.82
C ILE A 701 15.22 -9.14 -23.84
N MET A 702 15.87 -8.18 -24.45
CA MET A 702 15.28 -6.88 -24.73
C MET A 702 14.51 -6.95 -26.04
N VAL A 703 13.22 -6.52 -26.02
CA VAL A 703 12.37 -6.49 -27.21
C VAL A 703 11.87 -5.07 -27.41
N GLY A 704 12.22 -4.46 -28.53
CA GLY A 704 11.78 -3.10 -28.83
C GLY A 704 12.76 -2.27 -29.65
N ASP A 705 12.76 -0.96 -29.41
CA ASP A 705 13.62 0.01 -30.08
C ASP A 705 14.87 0.31 -29.24
N ASP A 706 16.04 0.07 -29.81
CA ASP A 706 17.34 0.30 -29.14
C ASP A 706 17.56 1.77 -28.78
N SER A 707 17.02 2.68 -29.59
CA SER A 707 17.12 4.12 -29.31
C SER A 707 16.51 4.48 -27.95
N VAL A 708 15.53 3.69 -27.48
CA VAL A 708 14.94 3.85 -26.14
C VAL A 708 15.96 3.46 -25.07
N ALA A 709 16.63 2.32 -25.22
CA ALA A 709 17.67 1.88 -24.27
C ALA A 709 18.81 2.91 -24.20
N HIS A 710 19.30 3.40 -25.34
CA HIS A 710 20.34 4.43 -25.37
C HIS A 710 19.89 5.72 -24.67
N ARG A 711 18.68 6.22 -24.96
CA ARG A 711 18.12 7.39 -24.26
C ARG A 711 17.99 7.16 -22.76
N MET A 712 17.63 5.95 -22.33
CA MET A 712 17.55 5.61 -20.90
C MET A 712 18.93 5.67 -20.24
N ILE A 713 19.97 5.18 -20.91
CA ILE A 713 21.37 5.23 -20.43
C ILE A 713 21.83 6.69 -20.27
N ASP A 714 21.52 7.55 -21.24
CA ASP A 714 21.87 8.96 -21.21
C ASP A 714 21.05 9.76 -20.19
N ASN A 715 19.83 9.30 -19.89
CA ASN A 715 18.95 9.96 -18.93
C ASN A 715 19.28 9.54 -17.49
N HIS A 716 20.27 10.21 -16.90
CA HIS A 716 20.66 10.04 -15.49
C HIS A 716 19.83 10.89 -14.53
N LYS A 717 18.79 11.58 -15.01
CA LYS A 717 17.86 12.34 -14.16
C LYS A 717 17.08 11.35 -13.29
N GLN A 718 17.65 11.00 -12.16
CA GLN A 718 16.81 10.57 -11.03
C GLN A 718 15.90 11.75 -10.74
N SER A 719 14.60 11.51 -10.57
CA SER A 719 13.70 12.54 -10.05
C SER A 719 14.35 13.08 -8.77
N ARG A 720 14.77 14.36 -8.79
CA ARG A 720 15.35 14.98 -7.60
C ARG A 720 14.27 14.96 -6.52
N ARG A 721 14.47 14.14 -5.52
CA ARG A 721 13.62 14.13 -4.33
C ARG A 721 14.07 15.23 -3.39
N TYR A 722 13.11 15.95 -2.85
CA TYR A 722 13.36 16.88 -1.76
C TYR A 722 13.43 16.06 -0.47
N SER A 723 14.65 15.92 0.08
CA SER A 723 14.97 15.26 1.34
C SER A 723 16.10 16.04 2.01
N ALA A 724 16.02 16.25 3.30
CA ALA A 724 17.08 16.89 4.09
C ALA A 724 17.96 15.88 4.85
N LEU A 725 17.64 14.58 4.81
CA LEU A 725 18.32 13.57 5.60
C LEU A 725 19.85 13.63 5.43
N ARG A 726 20.36 13.75 4.21
CA ARG A 726 21.79 13.89 3.95
C ARG A 726 22.41 15.08 4.66
N ILE A 727 21.73 16.24 4.62
CA ILE A 727 22.19 17.49 5.21
C ILE A 727 22.15 17.35 6.74
N ARG A 728 21.03 16.88 7.29
CA ARG A 728 20.86 16.66 8.72
C ARG A 728 21.90 15.69 9.30
N LEU A 729 22.31 14.67 8.53
CA LEU A 729 23.37 13.75 8.95
C LEU A 729 24.75 14.43 8.94
N ALA A 730 25.06 15.25 7.92
CA ALA A 730 26.37 15.88 7.75
C ALA A 730 26.59 17.09 8.65
N ASP A 731 25.52 17.75 9.12
CA ASP A 731 25.65 18.91 10.03
C ASP A 731 26.06 18.47 11.44
N GLU A 732 27.22 18.93 11.89
CA GLU A 732 27.74 18.67 13.23
C GLU A 732 27.00 19.44 14.34
N ASN A 733 26.16 20.43 13.99
CA ASN A 733 25.53 21.39 14.91
C ASN A 733 23.99 21.39 14.87
N SER A 734 23.33 20.38 14.36
CA SER A 734 21.84 20.28 14.39
C SER A 734 21.35 19.40 15.53
#